data_6152cb0f34d17d50b41e61e0c11dfed6
#
_entry.id   6152cb0f34d17d50b41e61e0c11dfed6
#
_cell.length_a   1.000
_cell.length_b   1.000
_cell.length_c   1.000
_cell.angle_alpha   90.00
_cell.angle_beta   90.00
_cell.angle_gamma   90.00
#
_symmetry.space_group_name_H-M   'P 1'
#
loop_
_entity.id
_entity.type
_entity.pdbx_description
1 polymer ?
#
loop_
_entity_poly.entity_id
_entity_poly.type
_entity_poly.pdbx_seq_one_letter_code
_entity_poly.pdbx_strand_id
1 'polypeptide(L)'
;MAKLARAVSFVFLFSLFASSWCAFASEPPSPPAYRVRMEYAWIPMKDGVRLAATLYMPDGAKPGERFPALLEYLPYRKDDGTAAGDYPKHTYFARRGYVSVRVDIRGFGASEGVPPEREYSEQEQIDGEQVIAWLAHQPWSNGNVGMFGISWGGFTALQMAMRHAPALKAIVAIHATGELFHDDVHYVDGIAHIDEFELNMDLAEGWVGAPDYSLDEKTLGPRFDSPPWSLLYLKHQQDGPFWRDRVRPLSEITTPSFLIGGLQDGYRDNVTDMLMQSKAPIKAIVGPWNHSFPNDADFGPRIEWRDQAVRWFDHWLKGRDTGVEQDPRLVIYMQHWHPPEPNLESVPGEWRREEVWPPKTAKTTTFFLQPNHSLGVSVAEASQHQLKYVPTIGVEAGFWWGELLSDPRPVDAFSLVYDSAPLESDVAILGRPRALLQASATAPLADWIARLSDVAPDGTVTQITGAGINAAQRDSMSEPRDLEPGKVYPLDIAMHLTSWVFPKGHRIRVAISNALWPMMLPTPYAMTTALELGGNAGSRVELPIVPERGDPAPEFSLPQPVEERTDIQSEGFPWPGDWTVERDEAHQKTTVHWKGKDGYKYPWGTEDDFENMTYEGDDAHPETCTVRGEAESVFALKGRTLTWRGHLLVTTDQKNFYYTYTRELLKDGKMLKKKTWQETIPRDHQ
;
A
#
# COMPACT_ATOMS: atom_id res chain seq x y z
N MET A 1 -28.93 89.33 36.25
CA MET A 1 -29.56 89.30 34.92
C MET A 1 -29.14 87.98 34.25
N ALA A 2 -30.12 87.10 34.17
CA ALA A 2 -29.92 85.70 33.72
C ALA A 2 -29.99 85.59 32.19
N LYS A 3 -29.20 84.76 31.57
CA LYS A 3 -29.42 84.23 30.25
C LYS A 3 -29.42 82.69 30.32
N LEU A 4 -30.62 82.15 30.04
CA LEU A 4 -30.83 80.73 29.80
C LEU A 4 -30.12 80.29 28.53
N ALA A 5 -29.39 79.19 28.59
CA ALA A 5 -28.99 78.46 27.42
C ALA A 5 -29.65 77.08 27.44
N ARG A 6 -30.47 76.81 26.43
CA ARG A 6 -31.13 75.53 26.18
C ARG A 6 -30.12 74.57 25.55
N ALA A 7 -29.88 73.46 26.21
CA ALA A 7 -29.18 72.30 25.61
C ALA A 7 -30.22 71.34 24.95
N VAL A 8 -30.05 71.12 23.66
CA VAL A 8 -30.83 70.09 22.89
C VAL A 8 -29.99 68.81 22.91
N SER A 9 -30.52 67.83 23.60
CA SER A 9 -29.90 66.47 23.60
C SER A 9 -30.40 65.69 22.39
N PHE A 10 -29.51 65.40 21.46
CA PHE A 10 -29.73 64.43 20.41
C PHE A 10 -29.42 63.03 20.95
N VAL A 11 -30.45 62.19 21.09
CA VAL A 11 -30.30 60.75 21.38
C VAL A 11 -30.08 60.04 20.07
N PHE A 12 -28.87 59.56 19.82
CA PHE A 12 -28.57 58.64 18.74
C PHE A 12 -28.92 57.22 19.24
N LEU A 13 -30.02 56.64 18.74
CA LEU A 13 -30.26 55.19 18.86
C LEU A 13 -29.35 54.45 17.88
N PHE A 14 -28.29 53.87 18.38
CA PHE A 14 -27.51 52.85 17.67
C PHE A 14 -28.23 51.51 17.79
N SER A 15 -28.97 51.12 16.74
CA SER A 15 -29.50 49.76 16.59
C SER A 15 -28.33 48.83 16.27
N LEU A 16 -27.77 48.13 17.27
CA LEU A 16 -26.88 47.01 17.10
C LEU A 16 -27.70 45.83 16.52
N PHE A 17 -27.66 45.65 15.22
CA PHE A 17 -27.94 44.35 14.60
C PHE A 17 -26.82 43.40 14.99
N ALA A 18 -26.94 42.69 16.09
CA ALA A 18 -26.17 41.50 16.40
C ALA A 18 -26.67 40.41 15.46
N SER A 19 -26.02 40.27 14.31
CA SER A 19 -26.14 39.06 13.49
C SER A 19 -25.56 37.92 14.34
N SER A 20 -26.40 37.20 15.06
CA SER A 20 -26.07 35.95 15.68
C SER A 20 -25.78 34.97 14.55
N TRP A 21 -24.52 34.86 14.17
CA TRP A 21 -24.04 33.67 13.47
C TRP A 21 -24.15 32.52 14.49
N CYS A 22 -25.28 31.81 14.46
CA CYS A 22 -25.30 30.45 15.00
C CYS A 22 -24.33 29.64 14.15
N ALA A 23 -23.11 29.55 14.59
CA ALA A 23 -22.26 28.45 14.16
C ALA A 23 -22.99 27.18 14.63
N PHE A 24 -23.66 26.50 13.72
CA PHE A 24 -24.17 25.16 14.01
C PHE A 24 -22.96 24.32 14.32
N ALA A 25 -22.85 23.87 15.56
CA ALA A 25 -21.82 22.89 15.91
C ALA A 25 -22.06 21.65 15.07
N SER A 26 -20.99 21.13 14.42
CA SER A 26 -21.08 19.91 13.63
C SER A 26 -21.64 18.76 14.48
N GLU A 27 -22.45 17.91 13.88
CA GLU A 27 -22.99 16.74 14.55
C GLU A 27 -21.89 15.71 14.84
N PRO A 28 -21.87 15.12 16.03
CA PRO A 28 -20.93 14.03 16.31
C PRO A 28 -21.24 12.82 15.43
N PRO A 29 -20.26 11.90 15.20
CA PRO A 29 -20.50 10.66 14.49
C PRO A 29 -21.60 9.83 15.16
N SER A 30 -22.35 9.05 14.36
CA SER A 30 -23.42 8.19 14.86
C SER A 30 -22.93 7.29 16.00
N PRO A 31 -23.54 7.37 17.19
CA PRO A 31 -23.17 6.47 18.29
C PRO A 31 -23.68 5.03 18.04
N PRO A 32 -23.14 4.04 18.72
CA PRO A 32 -23.69 2.68 18.67
C PRO A 32 -25.11 2.66 19.27
N ALA A 33 -26.10 2.34 18.43
CA ALA A 33 -27.52 2.37 18.77
C ALA A 33 -28.23 1.04 18.51
N TYR A 34 -27.59 0.11 17.79
CA TYR A 34 -28.16 -1.15 17.38
C TYR A 34 -27.34 -2.34 17.89
N ARG A 35 -28.03 -3.47 18.13
CA ARG A 35 -27.36 -4.78 18.16
C ARG A 35 -27.04 -5.19 16.73
N VAL A 36 -26.33 -6.30 16.55
CA VAL A 36 -25.96 -6.82 15.23
C VAL A 36 -26.51 -8.24 15.08
N ARG A 37 -27.08 -8.53 13.92
CA ARG A 37 -27.35 -9.89 13.47
C ARG A 37 -26.66 -10.10 12.12
N MET A 38 -26.15 -11.28 11.91
CA MET A 38 -25.54 -11.68 10.64
C MET A 38 -26.59 -12.39 9.77
N GLU A 39 -26.58 -12.05 8.49
CA GLU A 39 -27.37 -12.72 7.46
C GLU A 39 -26.46 -13.11 6.30
N TYR A 40 -26.75 -14.23 5.65
CA TYR A 40 -26.07 -14.68 4.45
C TYR A 40 -26.98 -14.44 3.25
N ALA A 41 -26.43 -13.96 2.16
CA ALA A 41 -27.17 -13.69 0.94
C ALA A 41 -26.39 -14.14 -0.30
N TRP A 42 -27.14 -14.50 -1.33
CA TRP A 42 -26.62 -14.68 -2.69
C TRP A 42 -26.99 -13.46 -3.54
N ILE A 43 -26.01 -12.84 -4.12
CA ILE A 43 -26.20 -11.70 -5.01
C ILE A 43 -26.15 -12.21 -6.45
N PRO A 44 -27.28 -12.20 -7.20
CA PRO A 44 -27.32 -12.71 -8.56
C PRO A 44 -26.67 -11.70 -9.54
N MET A 45 -25.72 -12.19 -10.32
CA MET A 45 -25.14 -11.45 -11.44
C MET A 45 -26.01 -11.65 -12.70
N LYS A 46 -25.89 -10.75 -13.66
CA LYS A 46 -26.69 -10.78 -14.91
C LYS A 46 -26.44 -12.03 -15.76
N ASP A 47 -25.28 -12.64 -15.66
CA ASP A 47 -24.91 -13.88 -16.34
C ASP A 47 -25.33 -15.15 -15.62
N GLY A 48 -26.01 -15.03 -14.47
CA GLY A 48 -26.51 -16.11 -13.66
C GLY A 48 -25.57 -16.63 -12.60
N VAL A 49 -24.33 -16.16 -12.50
CA VAL A 49 -23.41 -16.43 -11.39
C VAL A 49 -23.95 -15.74 -10.14
N ARG A 50 -23.76 -16.36 -8.97
CA ARG A 50 -24.15 -15.77 -7.68
C ARG A 50 -22.92 -15.52 -6.82
N LEU A 51 -22.82 -14.30 -6.29
CA LEU A 51 -21.77 -13.96 -5.33
C LEU A 51 -22.28 -14.14 -3.91
N ALA A 52 -21.44 -14.68 -3.03
CA ALA A 52 -21.76 -14.91 -1.65
C ALA A 52 -21.46 -13.65 -0.81
N ALA A 53 -22.43 -13.26 0.00
CA ALA A 53 -22.33 -12.10 0.87
C ALA A 53 -22.67 -12.44 2.33
N THR A 54 -21.93 -11.81 3.26
CA THR A 54 -22.30 -11.73 4.67
C THR A 54 -22.75 -10.31 4.97
N LEU A 55 -23.98 -10.15 5.47
CA LEU A 55 -24.57 -8.87 5.84
C LEU A 55 -24.61 -8.76 7.36
N TYR A 56 -23.96 -7.73 7.89
CA TYR A 56 -24.02 -7.35 9.30
C TYR A 56 -25.12 -6.29 9.44
N MET A 57 -26.28 -6.73 9.91
CA MET A 57 -27.51 -5.94 9.94
C MET A 57 -27.68 -5.24 11.28
N PRO A 58 -28.09 -3.96 11.31
CA PRO A 58 -28.59 -3.32 12.53
C PRO A 58 -29.82 -4.06 13.07
N ASP A 59 -29.70 -4.68 14.27
CA ASP A 59 -30.78 -5.39 14.92
C ASP A 59 -31.50 -4.50 15.94
N GLY A 60 -32.83 -4.53 15.95
CA GLY A 60 -33.67 -3.65 16.76
C GLY A 60 -34.12 -2.37 16.02
N ALA A 61 -34.00 -2.34 14.69
CA ALA A 61 -34.48 -1.27 13.84
C ALA A 61 -35.99 -1.08 13.95
N LYS A 62 -36.45 0.16 13.82
CA LYS A 62 -37.89 0.47 13.79
C LYS A 62 -38.52 -0.02 12.49
N PRO A 63 -39.83 -0.37 12.49
CA PRO A 63 -40.51 -0.73 11.26
C PRO A 63 -40.38 0.35 10.18
N GLY A 64 -39.90 -0.02 8.99
CA GLY A 64 -39.70 0.89 7.87
C GLY A 64 -38.42 1.74 7.90
N GLU A 65 -37.58 1.58 8.90
CA GLU A 65 -36.27 2.21 8.96
C GLU A 65 -35.35 1.66 7.86
N ARG A 66 -34.59 2.55 7.21
CA ARG A 66 -33.70 2.19 6.10
C ARG A 66 -32.31 2.69 6.40
N PHE A 67 -31.31 1.92 5.96
CA PHE A 67 -29.91 2.15 6.25
C PHE A 67 -29.08 2.25 4.95
N PRO A 68 -28.02 3.05 4.91
CA PRO A 68 -27.03 2.95 3.85
C PRO A 68 -26.25 1.64 3.98
N ALA A 69 -25.78 1.12 2.83
CA ALA A 69 -24.88 -0.02 2.80
C ALA A 69 -23.41 0.44 2.84
N LEU A 70 -22.55 -0.33 3.52
CA LEU A 70 -21.09 -0.23 3.42
C LEU A 70 -20.55 -1.55 2.87
N LEU A 71 -19.92 -1.51 1.71
CA LEU A 71 -19.42 -2.68 0.99
C LEU A 71 -17.90 -2.80 1.16
N GLU A 72 -17.44 -4.00 1.52
CA GLU A 72 -16.09 -4.48 1.33
C GLU A 72 -16.13 -5.66 0.35
N TYR A 73 -15.41 -5.56 -0.77
CA TYR A 73 -15.49 -6.46 -1.92
C TYR A 73 -14.09 -6.93 -2.32
N LEU A 74 -13.78 -8.18 -1.99
CA LEU A 74 -12.42 -8.74 -2.11
C LEU A 74 -12.41 -10.27 -2.07
N PRO A 75 -11.29 -10.97 -2.42
CA PRO A 75 -11.25 -12.42 -2.59
C PRO A 75 -11.08 -13.24 -1.31
N TYR A 76 -10.68 -12.65 -0.19
CA TYR A 76 -10.07 -13.31 0.97
C TYR A 76 -11.03 -14.15 1.84
N ARG A 77 -11.92 -14.95 1.23
CA ARG A 77 -12.74 -15.96 1.90
C ARG A 77 -13.43 -15.49 3.20
N LYS A 78 -14.56 -14.80 3.03
CA LYS A 78 -15.34 -14.16 4.12
C LYS A 78 -15.80 -15.07 5.26
N ASP A 79 -15.85 -16.38 5.05
CA ASP A 79 -16.41 -17.33 6.02
C ASP A 79 -15.32 -17.99 6.89
N ASP A 80 -14.06 -17.93 6.49
CA ASP A 80 -12.89 -18.47 7.19
C ASP A 80 -11.69 -17.48 7.20
N GLY A 81 -10.92 -17.35 6.14
CA GLY A 81 -9.66 -16.62 6.09
C GLY A 81 -9.67 -15.25 6.78
N THR A 82 -10.63 -14.37 6.44
CA THR A 82 -10.73 -13.04 7.06
C THR A 82 -11.84 -12.92 8.10
N ALA A 83 -12.62 -13.96 8.34
CA ALA A 83 -13.84 -13.87 9.16
C ALA A 83 -13.62 -13.35 10.59
N ALA A 84 -12.47 -13.64 11.20
CA ALA A 84 -12.12 -13.15 12.53
C ALA A 84 -11.89 -11.63 12.53
N GLY A 85 -11.12 -11.12 11.57
CA GLY A 85 -10.83 -9.68 11.40
C GLY A 85 -12.00 -8.88 10.85
N ASP A 86 -12.86 -9.50 10.04
CA ASP A 86 -14.03 -8.85 9.46
C ASP A 86 -15.10 -8.56 10.53
N TYR A 87 -15.32 -9.47 11.48
CA TYR A 87 -16.37 -9.35 12.48
C TYR A 87 -16.29 -8.05 13.30
N PRO A 88 -15.18 -7.71 13.96
CA PRO A 88 -15.08 -6.47 14.74
C PRO A 88 -15.21 -5.21 13.88
N LYS A 89 -14.76 -5.25 12.65
CA LYS A 89 -14.81 -4.15 11.68
C LYS A 89 -16.23 -3.88 11.20
N HIS A 90 -16.91 -4.91 10.69
CA HIS A 90 -18.28 -4.77 10.17
C HIS A 90 -19.32 -4.53 11.25
N THR A 91 -19.18 -5.17 12.43
CA THR A 91 -20.09 -4.94 13.57
C THR A 91 -19.99 -3.51 14.11
N TYR A 92 -18.81 -2.88 14.03
CA TYR A 92 -18.62 -1.49 14.41
C TYR A 92 -19.54 -0.55 13.62
N PHE A 93 -19.61 -0.72 12.30
CA PHE A 93 -20.48 0.05 11.42
C PHE A 93 -21.95 -0.33 11.59
N ALA A 94 -22.25 -1.62 11.70
CA ALA A 94 -23.63 -2.09 11.86
C ALA A 94 -24.28 -1.54 13.13
N ARG A 95 -23.57 -1.49 14.24
CA ARG A 95 -24.03 -0.86 15.49
C ARG A 95 -24.38 0.61 15.35
N ARG A 96 -23.84 1.30 14.33
CA ARG A 96 -24.03 2.73 14.06
C ARG A 96 -25.00 3.01 12.92
N GLY A 97 -25.83 2.00 12.56
CA GLY A 97 -26.90 2.15 11.58
C GLY A 97 -26.42 2.13 10.14
N TYR A 98 -25.56 1.20 9.82
CA TYR A 98 -25.19 0.80 8.46
C TYR A 98 -25.48 -0.69 8.27
N VAL A 99 -25.89 -1.12 7.09
CA VAL A 99 -25.76 -2.52 6.71
C VAL A 99 -24.36 -2.70 6.14
N SER A 100 -23.48 -3.33 6.94
CA SER A 100 -22.11 -3.56 6.51
C SER A 100 -22.00 -4.90 5.83
N VAL A 101 -21.40 -4.97 4.64
CA VAL A 101 -21.49 -6.11 3.75
C VAL A 101 -20.12 -6.54 3.29
N ARG A 102 -19.79 -7.81 3.50
CA ARG A 102 -18.60 -8.46 3.02
C ARG A 102 -18.97 -9.44 1.89
N VAL A 103 -18.37 -9.24 0.72
CA VAL A 103 -18.67 -10.04 -0.48
C VAL A 103 -17.38 -10.68 -0.99
N ASP A 104 -17.41 -12.02 -1.18
CA ASP A 104 -16.35 -12.70 -1.92
C ASP A 104 -16.53 -12.42 -3.42
N ILE A 105 -15.45 -12.07 -4.11
CA ILE A 105 -15.48 -11.87 -5.55
C ILE A 105 -15.75 -13.20 -6.29
N ARG A 106 -16.08 -13.11 -7.57
CA ARG A 106 -16.35 -14.27 -8.45
C ARG A 106 -15.21 -15.29 -8.40
N GLY A 107 -15.55 -16.57 -8.18
CA GLY A 107 -14.60 -17.67 -8.21
C GLY A 107 -13.79 -17.88 -6.93
N PHE A 108 -13.98 -17.04 -5.90
CA PHE A 108 -13.27 -17.12 -4.63
C PHE A 108 -14.21 -17.41 -3.47
N GLY A 109 -13.68 -18.02 -2.40
CA GLY A 109 -14.42 -18.37 -1.21
C GLY A 109 -15.71 -19.10 -1.53
N ALA A 110 -16.84 -18.63 -0.97
CA ALA A 110 -18.15 -19.19 -1.19
C ALA A 110 -18.84 -18.75 -2.51
N SER A 111 -18.31 -17.76 -3.23
CA SER A 111 -18.89 -17.26 -4.48
C SER A 111 -18.78 -18.27 -5.62
N GLU A 112 -19.80 -18.29 -6.48
CA GLU A 112 -19.79 -19.12 -7.69
C GLU A 112 -18.90 -18.52 -8.80
N GLY A 113 -18.74 -19.28 -9.87
CA GLY A 113 -17.99 -18.87 -11.06
C GLY A 113 -16.55 -19.35 -11.06
N VAL A 114 -15.78 -18.82 -11.99
CA VAL A 114 -14.36 -19.11 -12.19
C VAL A 114 -13.57 -17.88 -11.76
N PRO A 115 -12.41 -18.04 -11.10
CA PRO A 115 -11.52 -16.92 -10.82
C PRO A 115 -11.27 -16.10 -12.08
N PRO A 116 -11.20 -14.78 -11.99
CA PRO A 116 -10.83 -13.94 -13.12
C PRO A 116 -9.42 -14.29 -13.60
N GLU A 117 -9.14 -13.95 -14.84
CA GLU A 117 -7.82 -14.24 -15.46
C GLU A 117 -6.65 -13.50 -14.78
N ARG A 118 -6.95 -12.43 -14.06
CA ARG A 118 -6.00 -11.55 -13.36
C ARG A 118 -6.74 -10.73 -12.31
N GLU A 119 -5.99 -10.16 -11.37
CA GLU A 119 -6.50 -9.24 -10.36
C GLU A 119 -7.22 -8.05 -10.99
N TYR A 120 -8.25 -7.56 -10.31
CA TYR A 120 -8.99 -6.35 -10.68
C TYR A 120 -9.51 -6.38 -12.13
N SER A 121 -9.81 -7.56 -12.64
CA SER A 121 -10.26 -7.75 -14.02
C SER A 121 -11.50 -6.91 -14.34
N GLU A 122 -11.75 -6.66 -15.62
CA GLU A 122 -12.99 -5.98 -16.06
C GLU A 122 -14.25 -6.72 -15.59
N GLN A 123 -14.23 -8.07 -15.53
CA GLN A 123 -15.36 -8.84 -15.02
C GLN A 123 -15.58 -8.63 -13.53
N GLU A 124 -14.52 -8.59 -12.74
CA GLU A 124 -14.59 -8.28 -11.30
C GLU A 124 -15.20 -6.91 -11.05
N GLN A 125 -14.79 -5.92 -11.82
CA GLN A 125 -15.30 -4.57 -11.72
C GLN A 125 -16.78 -4.47 -12.18
N ILE A 126 -17.17 -5.17 -13.24
CA ILE A 126 -18.58 -5.26 -13.68
C ILE A 126 -19.44 -5.92 -12.59
N ASP A 127 -18.95 -6.97 -11.94
CA ASP A 127 -19.63 -7.60 -10.83
C ASP A 127 -19.77 -6.64 -9.64
N GLY A 128 -18.73 -5.88 -9.31
CA GLY A 128 -18.76 -4.85 -8.27
C GLY A 128 -19.85 -3.80 -8.51
N GLU A 129 -20.01 -3.29 -9.74
CA GLU A 129 -21.11 -2.40 -10.10
C GLU A 129 -22.48 -3.04 -9.86
N GLN A 130 -22.64 -4.32 -10.19
CA GLN A 130 -23.89 -5.06 -9.98
C GLN A 130 -24.16 -5.28 -8.50
N VAL A 131 -23.14 -5.57 -7.68
CA VAL A 131 -23.25 -5.67 -6.22
C VAL A 131 -23.72 -4.34 -5.63
N ILE A 132 -23.11 -3.22 -6.00
CA ILE A 132 -23.51 -1.88 -5.55
C ILE A 132 -24.99 -1.59 -5.92
N ALA A 133 -25.39 -1.91 -7.15
CA ALA A 133 -26.75 -1.73 -7.60
C ALA A 133 -27.73 -2.62 -6.81
N TRP A 134 -27.38 -3.89 -6.55
CA TRP A 134 -28.19 -4.82 -5.77
C TRP A 134 -28.41 -4.30 -4.34
N LEU A 135 -27.35 -3.84 -3.66
CA LEU A 135 -27.40 -3.29 -2.31
C LEU A 135 -28.30 -2.05 -2.24
N ALA A 136 -28.22 -1.17 -3.21
CA ALA A 136 -29.05 0.04 -3.26
C ALA A 136 -30.55 -0.25 -3.38
N HIS A 137 -30.93 -1.39 -3.99
CA HIS A 137 -32.33 -1.76 -4.22
C HIS A 137 -32.92 -2.66 -3.14
N GLN A 138 -32.19 -3.01 -2.09
CA GLN A 138 -32.73 -3.87 -1.03
C GLN A 138 -33.82 -3.16 -0.22
N PRO A 139 -34.85 -3.88 0.31
CA PRO A 139 -35.94 -3.29 1.09
C PRO A 139 -35.48 -2.48 2.31
N TRP A 140 -34.36 -2.86 2.90
CA TRP A 140 -33.75 -2.19 4.04
C TRP A 140 -32.86 -1.00 3.65
N SER A 141 -32.54 -0.84 2.36
CA SER A 141 -31.59 0.18 1.88
C SER A 141 -32.25 1.56 1.74
N ASN A 142 -31.51 2.62 2.09
CA ASN A 142 -31.89 4.00 1.78
C ASN A 142 -31.46 4.42 0.37
N GLY A 143 -30.84 3.52 -0.42
CA GLY A 143 -30.38 3.76 -1.79
C GLY A 143 -28.92 4.25 -1.90
N ASN A 144 -28.25 4.55 -0.79
CA ASN A 144 -26.88 5.02 -0.76
C ASN A 144 -25.93 3.89 -0.38
N VAL A 145 -24.83 3.75 -1.11
CA VAL A 145 -23.77 2.78 -0.87
C VAL A 145 -22.44 3.51 -0.66
N GLY A 146 -21.70 3.12 0.36
CA GLY A 146 -20.30 3.44 0.53
C GLY A 146 -19.44 2.21 0.34
N MET A 147 -18.18 2.39 0.01
CA MET A 147 -17.20 1.29 0.01
C MET A 147 -16.04 1.63 0.94
N PHE A 148 -15.48 0.60 1.55
CA PHE A 148 -14.26 0.74 2.35
C PHE A 148 -13.45 -0.55 2.27
N GLY A 149 -12.16 -0.42 2.56
CA GLY A 149 -11.28 -1.58 2.72
C GLY A 149 -9.82 -1.18 2.70
N ILE A 150 -8.99 -2.12 3.11
CA ILE A 150 -7.53 -2.06 3.00
C ILE A 150 -7.09 -2.89 1.81
N SER A 151 -5.91 -2.55 1.22
CA SER A 151 -5.33 -3.37 0.16
C SER A 151 -6.35 -3.61 -0.97
N TRP A 152 -6.60 -4.86 -1.36
CA TRP A 152 -7.61 -5.20 -2.37
C TRP A 152 -8.97 -4.48 -2.17
N GLY A 153 -9.45 -4.41 -0.92
CA GLY A 153 -10.69 -3.68 -0.61
C GLY A 153 -10.59 -2.18 -0.86
N GLY A 154 -9.42 -1.59 -0.66
CA GLY A 154 -9.11 -0.20 -1.01
C GLY A 154 -9.00 -0.01 -2.53
N PHE A 155 -8.35 -0.92 -3.25
CA PHE A 155 -8.26 -0.91 -4.71
C PHE A 155 -9.64 -0.99 -5.35
N THR A 156 -10.48 -1.95 -4.94
CA THR A 156 -11.83 -2.07 -5.49
C THR A 156 -12.70 -0.84 -5.17
N ALA A 157 -12.51 -0.20 -4.01
CA ALA A 157 -13.19 1.06 -3.68
C ALA A 157 -12.77 2.19 -4.64
N LEU A 158 -11.47 2.34 -4.92
CA LEU A 158 -10.96 3.31 -5.90
C LEU A 158 -11.47 3.01 -7.31
N GLN A 159 -11.43 1.75 -7.76
CA GLN A 159 -11.88 1.33 -9.08
C GLN A 159 -13.39 1.58 -9.27
N MET A 160 -14.23 1.28 -8.26
CA MET A 160 -15.65 1.59 -8.33
C MET A 160 -15.93 3.11 -8.33
N ALA A 161 -15.09 3.90 -7.67
CA ALA A 161 -15.14 5.36 -7.77
C ALA A 161 -14.76 5.85 -9.18
N MET A 162 -13.76 5.23 -9.82
CA MET A 162 -13.39 5.50 -11.23
C MET A 162 -14.50 5.12 -12.22
N ARG A 163 -15.31 4.12 -11.88
CA ARG A 163 -16.42 3.63 -12.73
C ARG A 163 -17.73 4.41 -12.55
N HIS A 164 -17.78 5.31 -11.56
CA HIS A 164 -18.95 6.16 -11.29
C HIS A 164 -20.25 5.38 -11.05
N ALA A 165 -20.21 4.26 -10.31
CA ALA A 165 -21.40 3.48 -9.98
C ALA A 165 -22.46 4.40 -9.32
N PRO A 166 -23.71 4.54 -9.86
CA PRO A 166 -24.61 5.62 -9.48
C PRO A 166 -25.01 5.67 -8.00
N ALA A 167 -25.08 4.51 -7.34
CA ALA A 167 -25.43 4.42 -5.93
C ALA A 167 -24.23 4.60 -4.99
N LEU A 168 -22.98 4.58 -5.50
CA LEU A 168 -21.77 4.81 -4.72
C LEU A 168 -21.65 6.31 -4.40
N LYS A 169 -21.70 6.68 -3.12
CA LYS A 169 -21.72 8.07 -2.66
C LYS A 169 -20.44 8.51 -1.98
N ALA A 170 -19.67 7.59 -1.42
CA ALA A 170 -18.39 7.86 -0.80
C ALA A 170 -17.56 6.59 -0.67
N ILE A 171 -16.23 6.75 -0.59
CA ILE A 171 -15.31 5.66 -0.33
C ILE A 171 -14.38 6.00 0.84
N VAL A 172 -13.85 4.94 1.49
CA VAL A 172 -12.69 4.98 2.39
C VAL A 172 -11.69 3.95 1.88
N ALA A 173 -10.62 4.42 1.25
CA ALA A 173 -9.57 3.56 0.70
C ALA A 173 -8.33 3.62 1.60
N ILE A 174 -7.90 2.46 2.09
CA ILE A 174 -6.81 2.31 3.04
C ILE A 174 -5.72 1.50 2.36
N HIS A 175 -4.47 2.00 2.35
CA HIS A 175 -3.31 1.31 1.80
C HIS A 175 -3.61 0.70 0.42
N ALA A 176 -3.87 1.54 -0.55
CA ALA A 176 -4.22 1.13 -1.91
C ALA A 176 -3.75 2.17 -2.92
N THR A 177 -3.52 1.74 -4.16
CA THR A 177 -3.11 2.63 -5.25
C THR A 177 -4.07 2.56 -6.44
N GLY A 178 -4.08 3.60 -7.25
CA GLY A 178 -4.73 3.65 -8.55
C GLY A 178 -3.75 3.41 -9.70
N GLU A 179 -2.53 2.96 -9.41
CA GLU A 179 -1.47 2.66 -10.37
C GLU A 179 -0.96 1.22 -10.14
N LEU A 180 -1.04 0.35 -11.15
CA LEU A 180 -0.85 -1.09 -11.00
C LEU A 180 0.51 -1.61 -11.51
N PHE A 181 1.32 -0.78 -12.16
CA PHE A 181 2.63 -1.20 -12.66
C PHE A 181 3.79 -0.69 -11.82
N HIS A 182 3.74 0.55 -11.40
CA HIS A 182 4.85 1.19 -10.71
C HIS A 182 4.77 1.04 -9.18
N ASP A 183 3.55 1.03 -8.65
CA ASP A 183 3.27 1.12 -7.20
C ASP A 183 2.69 -0.17 -6.60
N ASP A 184 2.56 -1.25 -7.37
CA ASP A 184 1.99 -2.50 -6.86
C ASP A 184 3.08 -3.53 -6.55
N VAL A 185 2.70 -4.67 -5.95
CA VAL A 185 3.61 -5.73 -5.47
C VAL A 185 4.36 -6.48 -6.57
N HIS A 186 3.95 -6.36 -7.83
CA HIS A 186 4.57 -7.12 -8.94
C HIS A 186 5.78 -6.43 -9.56
N TYR A 187 5.81 -5.10 -9.48
CA TYR A 187 6.90 -4.25 -9.98
C TYR A 187 7.09 -3.08 -9.02
N VAL A 188 8.14 -3.14 -8.24
CA VAL A 188 8.50 -2.03 -7.34
C VAL A 188 9.29 -0.99 -8.15
N ASP A 189 8.78 0.22 -8.22
CA ASP A 189 9.37 1.31 -9.03
C ASP A 189 9.53 0.94 -10.52
N GLY A 190 8.65 0.06 -11.05
CA GLY A 190 8.71 -0.45 -12.41
C GLY A 190 9.79 -1.51 -12.64
N ILE A 191 10.46 -2.00 -11.60
CA ILE A 191 11.45 -3.08 -11.64
C ILE A 191 10.80 -4.36 -11.11
N ALA A 192 11.03 -5.50 -11.78
CA ALA A 192 10.39 -6.76 -11.44
C ALA A 192 10.68 -7.19 -9.99
N HIS A 193 9.62 -7.58 -9.31
CA HIS A 193 9.60 -8.07 -7.94
C HIS A 193 8.91 -9.44 -7.88
N ILE A 194 9.38 -10.33 -7.03
CA ILE A 194 8.74 -11.63 -6.78
C ILE A 194 8.84 -11.90 -5.28
N ASP A 195 7.72 -12.00 -4.61
CA ASP A 195 7.62 -12.27 -3.18
C ASP A 195 6.67 -13.41 -2.84
N GLU A 196 6.33 -13.55 -1.56
CA GLU A 196 5.40 -14.54 -1.05
C GLU A 196 3.95 -14.29 -1.47
N PHE A 197 3.57 -13.06 -1.81
CA PHE A 197 2.23 -12.73 -2.24
C PHE A 197 1.75 -13.61 -3.39
N GLU A 198 2.65 -13.97 -4.29
CA GLU A 198 2.39 -14.86 -5.41
C GLU A 198 1.95 -16.29 -4.99
N LEU A 199 2.49 -16.77 -3.87
CA LEU A 199 2.13 -18.07 -3.29
C LEU A 199 0.88 -17.97 -2.43
N ASN A 200 0.81 -16.92 -1.61
CA ASN A 200 -0.28 -16.67 -0.70
C ASN A 200 -1.61 -16.58 -1.45
N MET A 201 -1.65 -15.79 -2.53
CA MET A 201 -2.83 -15.66 -3.39
C MET A 201 -3.30 -16.99 -3.97
N ASP A 202 -2.38 -17.88 -4.35
CA ASP A 202 -2.73 -19.20 -4.86
C ASP A 202 -3.32 -20.11 -3.77
N LEU A 203 -2.73 -20.10 -2.58
CA LEU A 203 -3.16 -20.95 -1.47
C LEU A 203 -4.42 -20.47 -0.81
N ALA A 204 -4.45 -19.22 -0.39
CA ALA A 204 -5.54 -18.65 0.37
C ALA A 204 -6.85 -18.66 -0.43
N GLU A 205 -6.78 -18.54 -1.72
CA GLU A 205 -7.92 -18.22 -2.55
C GLU A 205 -8.40 -19.36 -3.42
N GLY A 206 -7.59 -20.38 -3.60
CA GLY A 206 -7.97 -21.59 -4.36
C GLY A 206 -9.08 -22.41 -3.73
N TRP A 207 -9.26 -22.35 -2.42
CA TRP A 207 -10.24 -23.15 -1.69
C TRP A 207 -11.69 -22.78 -2.01
N VAL A 208 -12.54 -23.79 -2.10
CA VAL A 208 -14.00 -23.61 -2.15
C VAL A 208 -14.52 -23.35 -0.74
N GLY A 209 -15.49 -22.46 -0.60
CA GLY A 209 -15.94 -21.90 0.67
C GLY A 209 -16.20 -22.86 1.82
N ALA A 210 -15.89 -22.37 3.01
CA ALA A 210 -16.16 -23.01 4.29
C ALA A 210 -17.69 -23.23 4.53
N PRO A 211 -18.08 -24.16 5.39
CA PRO A 211 -17.25 -25.13 6.12
C PRO A 211 -17.00 -26.43 5.34
N ASP A 212 -17.59 -26.55 4.16
CA ASP A 212 -17.63 -27.82 3.43
C ASP A 212 -16.38 -28.07 2.57
N TYR A 213 -15.64 -27.01 2.17
CA TYR A 213 -14.48 -27.11 1.28
C TYR A 213 -14.72 -28.17 0.20
N SER A 214 -15.70 -27.90 -0.66
CA SER A 214 -16.17 -28.87 -1.63
C SER A 214 -15.07 -29.30 -2.60
N LEU A 215 -14.97 -30.59 -2.82
CA LEU A 215 -14.08 -31.18 -3.84
C LEU A 215 -14.84 -31.51 -5.13
N ASP A 216 -16.02 -30.92 -5.33
CA ASP A 216 -16.79 -31.09 -6.56
C ASP A 216 -16.04 -30.54 -7.75
N GLU A 217 -15.84 -31.39 -8.76
CA GLU A 217 -15.03 -31.06 -9.94
C GLU A 217 -15.59 -29.86 -10.73
N LYS A 218 -16.91 -29.65 -10.71
CA LYS A 218 -17.53 -28.53 -11.40
C LYS A 218 -17.14 -27.19 -10.79
N THR A 219 -16.95 -27.15 -9.48
CA THR A 219 -16.62 -25.92 -8.73
C THR A 219 -15.10 -25.79 -8.54
N LEU A 220 -14.46 -26.84 -8.03
CA LEU A 220 -13.04 -26.85 -7.71
C LEU A 220 -12.16 -26.93 -8.97
N GLY A 221 -12.59 -27.72 -9.97
CA GLY A 221 -11.77 -27.95 -11.18
C GLY A 221 -11.32 -26.66 -11.86
N PRO A 222 -12.22 -25.73 -12.19
CA PRO A 222 -11.82 -24.45 -12.80
C PRO A 222 -10.87 -23.59 -11.93
N ARG A 223 -11.06 -23.60 -10.61
CA ARG A 223 -10.16 -22.89 -9.68
C ARG A 223 -8.78 -23.52 -9.66
N PHE A 224 -8.71 -24.83 -9.52
CA PHE A 224 -7.46 -25.57 -9.50
C PHE A 224 -6.70 -25.46 -10.81
N ASP A 225 -7.40 -25.35 -11.94
CA ASP A 225 -6.84 -25.31 -13.27
C ASP A 225 -6.50 -23.90 -13.77
N SER A 226 -6.90 -22.83 -13.05
CA SER A 226 -6.52 -21.45 -13.41
C SER A 226 -5.00 -21.28 -13.34
N PRO A 227 -4.38 -20.61 -14.33
CA PRO A 227 -2.95 -20.27 -14.25
C PRO A 227 -2.67 -19.36 -13.05
N PRO A 228 -1.53 -19.50 -12.36
CA PRO A 228 -1.12 -18.55 -11.35
C PRO A 228 -0.90 -17.17 -11.98
N TRP A 229 -1.29 -16.12 -11.26
CA TRP A 229 -1.23 -14.76 -11.79
C TRP A 229 0.21 -14.27 -11.99
N SER A 230 1.13 -14.68 -11.13
CA SER A 230 2.57 -14.39 -11.26
C SER A 230 3.12 -14.71 -12.65
N LEU A 231 2.66 -15.80 -13.25
CA LEU A 231 3.03 -16.14 -14.64
C LEU A 231 2.62 -15.07 -15.65
N LEU A 232 1.44 -14.45 -15.46
CA LEU A 232 0.96 -13.39 -16.33
C LEU A 232 1.74 -12.10 -16.14
N TYR A 233 2.04 -11.76 -14.88
CA TYR A 233 2.78 -10.53 -14.57
C TYR A 233 4.18 -10.54 -15.14
N LEU A 234 4.91 -11.65 -15.03
CA LEU A 234 6.23 -11.80 -15.66
C LEU A 234 6.18 -11.72 -17.19
N LYS A 235 5.04 -11.95 -17.83
CA LYS A 235 4.84 -11.76 -19.28
C LYS A 235 4.58 -10.31 -19.70
N HIS A 236 4.21 -9.44 -18.75
CA HIS A 236 3.81 -8.06 -19.01
C HIS A 236 4.74 -7.07 -18.29
N GLN A 237 6.00 -7.03 -18.75
CA GLN A 237 7.12 -6.34 -18.13
C GLN A 237 7.17 -4.83 -18.44
N GLN A 238 6.15 -4.29 -19.08
CA GLN A 238 6.04 -2.88 -19.48
C GLN A 238 4.66 -2.35 -19.06
N ASP A 239 4.59 -1.07 -18.71
CA ASP A 239 3.34 -0.38 -18.43
C ASP A 239 2.48 -0.21 -19.70
N GLY A 240 1.81 -1.27 -20.09
CA GLY A 240 0.98 -1.36 -21.28
C GLY A 240 -0.51 -1.57 -20.97
N PRO A 241 -1.31 -1.91 -22.00
CA PRO A 241 -2.75 -2.16 -21.85
C PRO A 241 -3.09 -3.18 -20.77
N PHE A 242 -2.25 -4.22 -20.59
CA PHE A 242 -2.46 -5.22 -19.54
C PHE A 242 -2.64 -4.59 -18.14
N TRP A 243 -1.88 -3.56 -17.82
CA TRP A 243 -1.96 -2.85 -16.54
C TRP A 243 -3.04 -1.75 -16.56
N ARG A 244 -3.02 -0.93 -17.62
CA ARG A 244 -3.83 0.29 -17.72
C ARG A 244 -5.31 0.05 -17.96
N ASP A 245 -5.71 -1.06 -18.58
CA ASP A 245 -7.12 -1.36 -18.87
C ASP A 245 -7.95 -1.55 -17.57
N ARG A 246 -7.31 -1.82 -16.44
CA ARG A 246 -7.94 -2.07 -15.15
C ARG A 246 -8.13 -0.83 -14.28
N VAL A 247 -7.53 0.28 -14.65
CA VAL A 247 -7.57 1.54 -13.93
C VAL A 247 -7.94 2.68 -14.87
N ARG A 248 -8.37 3.80 -14.29
CA ARG A 248 -8.63 5.04 -15.01
C ARG A 248 -7.87 6.17 -14.34
N PRO A 249 -7.63 7.29 -15.06
CA PRO A 249 -6.95 8.43 -14.47
C PRO A 249 -7.61 8.89 -13.17
N LEU A 250 -6.81 9.12 -12.11
CA LEU A 250 -7.29 9.63 -10.82
C LEU A 250 -8.09 10.93 -10.96
N SER A 251 -7.81 11.72 -12.01
CA SER A 251 -8.53 12.95 -12.34
C SER A 251 -9.99 12.73 -12.75
N GLU A 252 -10.39 11.51 -13.06
CA GLU A 252 -11.79 11.15 -13.34
C GLU A 252 -12.60 10.87 -12.08
N ILE A 253 -11.95 10.59 -10.95
CA ILE A 253 -12.64 10.33 -9.68
C ILE A 253 -13.35 11.59 -9.21
N THR A 254 -14.68 11.50 -9.07
CA THR A 254 -15.55 12.56 -8.54
C THR A 254 -16.27 12.14 -7.26
N THR A 255 -16.24 10.85 -6.93
CA THR A 255 -16.80 10.29 -5.70
C THR A 255 -16.02 10.78 -4.49
N PRO A 256 -16.66 11.34 -3.45
CA PRO A 256 -16.01 11.73 -2.22
C PRO A 256 -15.14 10.62 -1.67
N SER A 257 -13.86 10.91 -1.40
CA SER A 257 -12.84 9.91 -1.07
C SER A 257 -12.11 10.26 0.23
N PHE A 258 -12.17 9.36 1.20
CA PHE A 258 -11.35 9.40 2.40
C PHE A 258 -10.21 8.39 2.24
N LEU A 259 -8.98 8.89 2.27
CA LEU A 259 -7.78 8.11 2.04
C LEU A 259 -7.03 7.93 3.36
N ILE A 260 -6.56 6.72 3.61
CA ILE A 260 -5.69 6.42 4.75
C ILE A 260 -4.43 5.74 4.21
N GLY A 261 -3.27 6.32 4.50
CA GLY A 261 -1.97 5.82 4.09
C GLY A 261 -1.02 5.62 5.27
N GLY A 262 0.02 4.85 5.05
CA GLY A 262 1.10 4.62 6.00
C GLY A 262 2.45 5.00 5.41
N LEU A 263 3.30 5.67 6.18
CA LEU A 263 4.66 6.03 5.75
C LEU A 263 5.59 4.81 5.64
N GLN A 264 5.15 3.68 6.20
CA GLN A 264 5.80 2.37 6.08
C GLN A 264 4.91 1.40 5.28
N ASP A 265 4.29 1.91 4.20
CA ASP A 265 3.45 1.14 3.28
C ASP A 265 3.84 1.44 1.84
N GLY A 266 3.90 0.44 0.97
CA GLY A 266 4.27 0.62 -0.44
C GLY A 266 3.32 1.55 -1.20
N TYR A 267 2.03 1.59 -0.85
CA TYR A 267 1.00 2.37 -1.57
C TYR A 267 0.87 3.83 -1.11
N ARG A 268 1.77 4.33 -0.26
CA ARG A 268 1.67 5.68 0.34
C ARG A 268 1.59 6.84 -0.65
N ASP A 269 2.15 6.70 -1.83
CA ASP A 269 2.21 7.76 -2.84
C ASP A 269 0.84 8.08 -3.44
N ASN A 270 -0.05 7.09 -3.54
CA ASN A 270 -1.41 7.29 -4.03
C ASN A 270 -2.18 8.38 -3.27
N VAL A 271 -1.91 8.56 -1.97
CA VAL A 271 -2.57 9.61 -1.18
C VAL A 271 -2.24 10.98 -1.77
N THR A 272 -0.98 11.25 -2.07
CA THR A 272 -0.55 12.54 -2.62
C THR A 272 -0.96 12.70 -4.08
N ASP A 273 -0.97 11.63 -4.85
CA ASP A 273 -1.40 11.64 -6.24
C ASP A 273 -2.91 11.93 -6.36
N MET A 274 -3.72 11.33 -5.50
CA MET A 274 -5.14 11.65 -5.37
C MET A 274 -5.38 13.10 -4.97
N LEU A 275 -4.61 13.61 -3.98
CA LEU A 275 -4.71 15.01 -3.55
C LEU A 275 -4.38 16.01 -4.66
N MET A 276 -3.47 15.65 -5.57
CA MET A 276 -3.07 16.51 -6.70
C MET A 276 -3.97 16.40 -7.92
N GLN A 277 -4.45 15.19 -8.24
CA GLN A 277 -5.07 14.90 -9.53
C GLN A 277 -6.60 14.83 -9.46
N SER A 278 -7.17 14.31 -8.36
CA SER A 278 -8.62 14.12 -8.27
C SER A 278 -9.38 15.43 -8.04
N LYS A 279 -10.57 15.50 -8.60
CA LYS A 279 -11.54 16.62 -8.42
C LYS A 279 -12.57 16.34 -7.32
N ALA A 280 -12.55 15.16 -6.72
CA ALA A 280 -13.46 14.79 -5.65
C ALA A 280 -13.19 15.61 -4.37
N PRO A 281 -14.17 15.74 -3.47
CA PRO A 281 -13.90 16.05 -2.08
C PRO A 281 -12.97 14.98 -1.48
N ILE A 282 -11.79 15.38 -1.00
CA ILE A 282 -10.80 14.45 -0.43
C ILE A 282 -10.46 14.87 0.99
N LYS A 283 -10.46 13.88 1.88
CA LYS A 283 -9.81 13.89 3.18
C LYS A 283 -8.74 12.80 3.18
N ALA A 284 -7.59 13.07 3.79
CA ALA A 284 -6.54 12.07 3.92
C ALA A 284 -5.94 12.09 5.32
N ILE A 285 -5.57 10.89 5.82
CA ILE A 285 -4.77 10.70 7.03
C ILE A 285 -3.60 9.79 6.65
N VAL A 286 -2.38 10.23 6.96
CA VAL A 286 -1.16 9.44 6.76
C VAL A 286 -0.43 9.32 8.08
N GLY A 287 -0.37 8.09 8.60
CA GLY A 287 0.36 7.77 9.84
C GLY A 287 1.69 7.09 9.55
N PRO A 288 2.44 6.71 10.59
CA PRO A 288 3.70 6.00 10.43
C PRO A 288 3.52 4.50 10.14
N TRP A 289 2.29 4.06 9.91
CA TRP A 289 1.87 2.65 9.85
C TRP A 289 2.48 1.89 8.67
N ASN A 290 2.62 0.58 8.86
CA ASN A 290 2.84 -0.42 7.81
C ASN A 290 1.49 -0.82 7.15
N HIS A 291 1.48 -1.91 6.37
CA HIS A 291 0.29 -2.39 5.65
C HIS A 291 -0.77 -2.99 6.59
N SER A 292 -1.29 -2.18 7.53
CA SER A 292 -2.25 -2.58 8.57
C SER A 292 -3.32 -1.52 8.79
N PHE A 293 -4.48 -1.90 9.32
CA PHE A 293 -5.45 -0.90 9.75
C PHE A 293 -4.87 -0.04 10.89
N PRO A 294 -5.11 1.29 10.90
CA PRO A 294 -4.50 2.19 11.87
C PRO A 294 -4.79 1.90 13.36
N ASN A 295 -5.87 1.18 13.65
CA ASN A 295 -6.19 0.75 15.01
C ASN A 295 -5.43 -0.50 15.45
N ASP A 296 -4.85 -1.24 14.50
CA ASP A 296 -4.24 -2.55 14.68
C ASP A 296 -2.82 -2.62 14.08
N ALA A 297 -2.24 -1.49 13.75
CA ALA A 297 -0.91 -1.40 13.18
C ALA A 297 0.16 -1.97 14.15
N ASP A 298 1.22 -2.55 13.60
CA ASP A 298 2.27 -3.18 14.40
C ASP A 298 2.95 -2.17 15.33
N PHE A 299 3.09 -0.93 14.88
CA PHE A 299 3.65 0.16 15.68
C PHE A 299 2.78 1.41 15.66
N GLY A 300 2.84 2.16 16.76
CA GLY A 300 2.02 3.35 16.97
C GLY A 300 2.61 4.64 16.38
N PRO A 301 1.85 5.74 16.51
CA PRO A 301 0.60 5.86 17.27
C PRO A 301 -0.59 5.21 16.55
N ARG A 302 -1.32 4.36 17.26
CA ARG A 302 -2.57 3.77 16.76
C ARG A 302 -3.72 4.73 16.97
N ILE A 303 -4.67 4.77 16.02
CA ILE A 303 -5.86 5.63 16.09
C ILE A 303 -7.14 4.84 15.81
N GLU A 304 -8.28 5.35 16.33
CA GLU A 304 -9.60 4.82 16.00
C GLU A 304 -10.09 5.39 14.64
N TRP A 305 -9.59 4.85 13.55
CA TRP A 305 -9.92 5.30 12.20
C TRP A 305 -11.40 5.12 11.86
N ARG A 306 -12.08 4.12 12.47
CA ARG A 306 -13.49 3.83 12.20
C ARG A 306 -14.41 4.97 12.66
N ASP A 307 -14.05 5.72 13.71
CA ASP A 307 -14.77 6.94 14.10
C ASP A 307 -14.72 8.00 12.99
N GLN A 308 -13.55 8.16 12.37
CA GLN A 308 -13.37 9.08 11.26
C GLN A 308 -14.16 8.62 10.02
N ALA A 309 -14.18 7.30 9.75
CA ALA A 309 -14.94 6.71 8.67
C ALA A 309 -16.47 6.85 8.91
N VAL A 310 -16.95 6.63 10.14
CA VAL A 310 -18.38 6.86 10.48
C VAL A 310 -18.75 8.33 10.28
N ARG A 311 -17.91 9.27 10.72
CA ARG A 311 -18.14 10.71 10.52
C ARG A 311 -18.21 11.07 9.03
N TRP A 312 -17.33 10.48 8.21
CA TRP A 312 -17.32 10.61 6.76
C TRP A 312 -18.58 10.05 6.11
N PHE A 313 -18.95 8.81 6.42
CA PHE A 313 -20.12 8.15 5.86
C PHE A 313 -21.44 8.73 6.37
N ASP A 314 -21.52 9.23 7.60
CA ASP A 314 -22.70 9.93 8.10
C ASP A 314 -23.02 11.16 7.26
N HIS A 315 -22.00 11.90 6.83
CA HIS A 315 -22.19 13.05 5.95
C HIS A 315 -22.70 12.63 4.57
N TRP A 316 -21.95 11.77 3.88
CA TRP A 316 -22.22 11.46 2.47
C TRP A 316 -23.38 10.48 2.25
N LEU A 317 -23.66 9.58 3.19
CA LEU A 317 -24.65 8.52 3.02
C LEU A 317 -25.94 8.78 3.81
N LYS A 318 -25.87 9.52 4.94
CA LYS A 318 -27.01 9.84 5.78
C LYS A 318 -27.42 11.32 5.70
N GLY A 319 -26.64 12.17 5.04
CA GLY A 319 -26.91 13.60 4.87
C GLY A 319 -26.80 14.41 6.17
N ARG A 320 -25.98 13.95 7.13
CA ARG A 320 -25.75 14.65 8.39
C ARG A 320 -24.66 15.71 8.22
N ASP A 321 -24.77 16.83 8.90
CA ASP A 321 -23.70 17.84 8.94
C ASP A 321 -22.66 17.48 10.01
N THR A 322 -21.71 16.64 9.64
CA THR A 322 -20.63 16.18 10.52
C THR A 322 -19.38 17.05 10.47
N GLY A 323 -19.38 18.13 9.68
CA GLY A 323 -18.27 19.06 9.55
C GLY A 323 -17.07 18.52 8.75
N VAL A 324 -17.21 17.40 8.03
CA VAL A 324 -16.09 16.79 7.27
C VAL A 324 -15.61 17.65 6.11
N GLU A 325 -16.46 18.52 5.56
CA GLU A 325 -16.08 19.45 4.49
C GLU A 325 -15.18 20.59 4.96
N GLN A 326 -15.12 20.82 6.29
CA GLN A 326 -14.23 21.79 6.92
C GLN A 326 -12.95 21.16 7.47
N ASP A 327 -12.79 19.85 7.38
CA ASP A 327 -11.57 19.16 7.77
C ASP A 327 -10.39 19.55 6.86
N PRO A 328 -9.15 19.57 7.37
CA PRO A 328 -7.97 19.73 6.53
C PRO A 328 -7.94 18.61 5.47
N ARG A 329 -7.45 18.94 4.29
CA ARG A 329 -7.34 17.94 3.21
C ARG A 329 -6.40 16.80 3.57
N LEU A 330 -5.36 17.09 4.37
CA LEU A 330 -4.38 16.11 4.83
C LEU A 330 -4.06 16.30 6.30
N VAL A 331 -4.08 15.21 7.05
CA VAL A 331 -3.43 15.10 8.35
C VAL A 331 -2.33 14.05 8.22
N ILE A 332 -1.09 14.43 8.54
CA ILE A 332 0.08 13.56 8.37
C ILE A 332 0.91 13.54 9.66
N TYR A 333 1.47 12.37 9.95
CA TYR A 333 2.36 12.20 11.09
C TYR A 333 3.77 12.63 10.69
N MET A 334 4.31 13.66 11.34
CA MET A 334 5.71 14.11 11.20
C MET A 334 6.59 13.22 12.06
N GLN A 335 7.32 12.32 11.45
CA GLN A 335 8.23 11.42 12.16
C GLN A 335 9.44 12.17 12.69
N HIS A 336 9.81 11.91 13.93
CA HIS A 336 11.06 12.36 14.52
C HIS A 336 12.08 11.22 14.49
N TRP A 337 13.35 11.60 14.52
CA TRP A 337 14.44 10.63 14.52
C TRP A 337 14.26 9.55 15.61
N HIS A 338 14.55 8.34 15.23
CA HIS A 338 14.69 7.17 16.08
C HIS A 338 15.82 6.28 15.53
N PRO A 339 16.44 5.44 16.36
CA PRO A 339 17.41 4.47 15.87
C PRO A 339 16.73 3.45 14.92
N PRO A 340 17.51 2.75 14.07
CA PRO A 340 16.97 1.73 13.17
C PRO A 340 16.58 0.46 13.96
N GLU A 341 15.35 0.41 14.44
CA GLU A 341 14.79 -0.70 15.23
C GLU A 341 13.56 -1.29 14.54
N PRO A 342 13.64 -2.51 13.99
CA PRO A 342 12.51 -3.17 13.32
C PRO A 342 11.30 -3.40 14.22
N ASN A 343 11.51 -3.57 15.52
CA ASN A 343 10.46 -3.87 16.49
C ASN A 343 10.10 -2.64 17.37
N LEU A 344 10.15 -1.45 16.80
CA LEU A 344 9.79 -0.24 17.52
C LEU A 344 8.29 -0.25 17.89
N GLU A 345 7.95 -0.11 19.15
CA GLU A 345 6.55 -0.13 19.61
C GLU A 345 5.74 1.08 19.10
N SER A 346 6.40 2.24 18.98
CA SER A 346 5.79 3.47 18.44
C SER A 346 6.84 4.39 17.85
N VAL A 347 6.58 4.90 16.66
CA VAL A 347 7.43 5.90 16.01
C VAL A 347 7.29 7.24 16.72
N PRO A 348 8.37 7.90 17.15
CA PRO A 348 8.31 9.24 17.71
C PRO A 348 7.84 10.27 16.66
N GLY A 349 7.08 11.29 17.09
CA GLY A 349 6.64 12.35 16.20
C GLY A 349 5.39 13.06 16.68
N GLU A 350 4.79 13.84 15.78
CA GLU A 350 3.57 14.60 16.06
C GLU A 350 2.67 14.69 14.83
N TRP A 351 1.36 14.86 15.05
CA TRP A 351 0.40 15.06 13.96
C TRP A 351 0.42 16.51 13.47
N ARG A 352 0.42 16.66 12.16
CA ARG A 352 0.38 17.94 11.45
C ARG A 352 -0.76 17.95 10.44
N ARG A 353 -1.44 19.10 10.29
CA ARG A 353 -2.46 19.29 9.26
C ARG A 353 -1.96 20.17 8.12
N GLU A 354 -2.46 19.89 6.91
CA GLU A 354 -2.26 20.71 5.73
C GLU A 354 -3.60 20.94 5.02
N GLU A 355 -3.92 22.20 4.77
CA GLU A 355 -5.17 22.61 4.11
C GLU A 355 -5.12 22.36 2.59
N VAL A 356 -3.91 22.28 2.04
CA VAL A 356 -3.66 22.06 0.61
C VAL A 356 -2.44 21.18 0.42
N TRP A 357 -2.40 20.46 -0.68
CA TRP A 357 -1.23 19.69 -1.09
C TRP A 357 -0.75 20.14 -2.47
N PRO A 358 0.58 20.33 -2.75
CA PRO A 358 1.66 20.32 -1.73
C PRO A 358 1.49 21.46 -0.71
N PRO A 359 2.13 21.37 0.48
CA PRO A 359 2.08 22.44 1.49
C PRO A 359 2.57 23.77 0.93
N LYS A 360 1.81 24.84 1.13
CA LYS A 360 2.24 26.19 0.66
C LYS A 360 3.54 26.67 1.27
N THR A 361 3.89 26.13 2.42
CA THR A 361 5.11 26.46 3.15
C THR A 361 6.32 25.65 2.70
N ALA A 362 6.11 24.60 1.89
CA ALA A 362 7.19 23.78 1.37
C ALA A 362 8.09 24.58 0.43
N LYS A 363 9.40 24.40 0.60
CA LYS A 363 10.44 24.98 -0.26
C LYS A 363 11.36 23.87 -0.72
N THR A 364 11.50 23.74 -2.01
CA THR A 364 12.50 22.83 -2.58
C THR A 364 13.90 23.38 -2.29
N THR A 365 14.72 22.59 -1.60
CA THR A 365 16.13 22.89 -1.36
C THR A 365 16.98 21.88 -2.11
N THR A 366 17.91 22.38 -2.92
CA THR A 366 18.81 21.57 -3.75
C THR A 366 20.14 21.35 -3.05
N PHE A 367 20.55 20.08 -2.99
CA PHE A 367 21.89 19.66 -2.54
C PHE A 367 22.61 18.98 -3.70
N PHE A 368 23.81 19.46 -4.02
CA PHE A 368 24.63 18.87 -5.07
C PHE A 368 25.57 17.82 -4.50
N LEU A 369 25.70 16.70 -5.20
CA LEU A 369 26.67 15.67 -4.88
C LEU A 369 28.08 16.20 -5.18
N GLN A 370 28.97 16.10 -4.17
CA GLN A 370 30.33 16.73 -4.25
C GLN A 370 31.41 15.65 -4.46
N PRO A 371 32.55 15.99 -5.08
CA PRO A 371 33.66 15.09 -5.33
C PRO A 371 34.27 14.44 -4.07
N ASN A 372 34.12 15.09 -2.92
CA ASN A 372 34.61 14.62 -1.62
C ASN A 372 33.53 13.78 -0.85
N HIS A 373 32.49 13.29 -1.54
CA HIS A 373 31.38 12.56 -0.94
C HIS A 373 30.55 13.37 0.09
N SER A 374 30.51 14.69 -0.07
CA SER A 374 29.61 15.52 0.73
C SER A 374 28.39 15.97 -0.08
N LEU A 375 27.34 16.40 0.61
CA LEU A 375 26.21 17.15 0.06
C LEU A 375 26.46 18.65 0.27
N GLY A 376 26.47 19.44 -0.80
CA GLY A 376 26.67 20.85 -0.76
C GLY A 376 25.55 21.66 -1.40
N VAL A 377 25.37 22.92 -0.99
CA VAL A 377 24.35 23.82 -1.55
C VAL A 377 24.84 24.56 -2.81
N SER A 378 26.11 24.42 -3.17
CA SER A 378 26.69 24.98 -4.38
C SER A 378 27.02 23.90 -5.39
N VAL A 379 27.01 24.29 -6.67
CA VAL A 379 27.39 23.39 -7.76
C VAL A 379 28.80 22.84 -7.54
N ALA A 380 28.97 21.55 -7.70
CA ALA A 380 30.25 20.88 -7.56
C ALA A 380 31.23 21.19 -8.72
N GLU A 381 32.50 20.94 -8.51
CA GLU A 381 33.46 20.83 -9.61
C GLU A 381 33.13 19.57 -10.46
N ALA A 382 33.40 19.67 -11.77
CA ALA A 382 33.15 18.56 -12.68
C ALA A 382 34.07 17.37 -12.34
N SER A 383 33.45 16.24 -12.01
CA SER A 383 34.13 14.99 -11.72
C SER A 383 33.17 13.83 -11.93
N GLN A 384 33.66 12.60 -11.82
CA GLN A 384 32.86 11.39 -11.98
C GLN A 384 33.10 10.45 -10.80
N HIS A 385 32.04 9.86 -10.24
CA HIS A 385 32.12 8.73 -9.33
C HIS A 385 31.62 7.47 -10.00
N GLN A 386 32.30 6.36 -9.76
CA GLN A 386 31.99 5.07 -10.33
C GLN A 386 31.61 4.05 -9.25
N LEU A 387 30.68 3.16 -9.56
CA LEU A 387 30.25 2.09 -8.70
C LEU A 387 30.24 0.78 -9.48
N LYS A 388 30.97 -0.21 -8.97
CA LYS A 388 30.91 -1.59 -9.50
C LYS A 388 29.56 -2.19 -9.14
N TYR A 389 28.95 -2.89 -10.07
CA TYR A 389 27.70 -3.61 -9.83
C TYR A 389 27.93 -4.85 -8.99
N VAL A 390 27.16 -5.01 -7.92
CA VAL A 390 27.08 -6.19 -7.06
C VAL A 390 25.61 -6.55 -6.92
N PRO A 391 25.10 -7.52 -7.66
CA PRO A 391 23.67 -7.79 -7.83
C PRO A 391 22.93 -8.19 -6.55
N THR A 392 23.64 -8.75 -5.54
CA THR A 392 23.01 -9.27 -4.32
C THR A 392 22.98 -8.29 -3.15
N ILE A 393 23.21 -6.99 -3.41
CA ILE A 393 23.14 -5.95 -2.38
C ILE A 393 21.73 -5.43 -2.25
N GLY A 394 21.27 -5.22 -0.99
CA GLY A 394 19.99 -4.58 -0.74
C GLY A 394 19.17 -5.12 0.41
N VAL A 395 19.44 -6.33 0.88
CA VAL A 395 18.60 -7.02 1.89
C VAL A 395 18.31 -6.15 3.11
N GLU A 396 19.31 -5.44 3.62
CA GLU A 396 19.20 -4.59 4.81
C GLU A 396 18.50 -3.23 4.52
N ALA A 397 18.16 -2.94 3.26
CA ALA A 397 17.39 -1.76 2.88
C ALA A 397 15.89 -2.01 2.76
N GLY A 398 15.44 -3.24 3.09
CA GLY A 398 14.03 -3.61 3.17
C GLY A 398 13.50 -4.30 1.93
N PHE A 399 12.20 -4.57 2.00
CA PHE A 399 11.51 -5.40 1.05
C PHE A 399 10.21 -4.72 0.62
N TRP A 400 9.98 -3.96 -0.19
CA TRP A 400 8.76 -3.25 -0.61
C TRP A 400 8.63 -1.83 -0.04
N TRP A 401 9.72 -1.24 0.46
CA TRP A 401 9.71 0.09 1.09
C TRP A 401 8.75 0.23 2.29
N GLY A 402 8.24 -0.87 2.83
CA GLY A 402 7.13 -0.93 3.78
C GLY A 402 7.49 -1.36 5.21
N GLU A 403 8.73 -1.16 5.66
CA GLU A 403 9.23 -1.74 6.90
C GLU A 403 9.99 -0.73 7.75
N LEU A 404 9.94 -0.90 9.07
CA LEU A 404 10.96 -0.35 9.95
C LEU A 404 12.21 -1.21 9.86
N LEU A 405 13.30 -0.59 9.44
CA LEU A 405 14.52 -1.31 9.08
C LEU A 405 15.50 -1.43 10.23
N SER A 406 16.36 -2.43 10.14
CA SER A 406 17.61 -2.49 10.85
C SER A 406 18.66 -1.55 10.22
N ASP A 407 19.92 -1.67 10.63
CA ASP A 407 21.02 -0.82 10.16
C ASP A 407 21.27 -0.94 8.65
N PRO A 408 21.09 0.13 7.85
CA PRO A 408 21.31 0.09 6.40
C PRO A 408 22.79 0.22 5.98
N ARG A 409 23.73 0.39 6.91
CA ARG A 409 25.15 0.57 6.60
C ARG A 409 25.79 -0.57 5.79
N PRO A 410 25.38 -1.84 5.91
CA PRO A 410 25.88 -2.89 5.00
C PRO A 410 25.60 -2.59 3.53
N VAL A 411 24.40 -2.04 3.20
CA VAL A 411 24.06 -1.63 1.83
C VAL A 411 24.78 -0.34 1.43
N ASP A 412 24.96 0.60 2.37
CA ASP A 412 25.69 1.84 2.13
C ASP A 412 27.16 1.59 1.76
N ALA A 413 27.77 0.52 2.29
CA ALA A 413 29.16 0.14 1.95
C ALA A 413 29.35 -0.21 0.46
N PHE A 414 28.26 -0.54 -0.25
CA PHE A 414 28.24 -0.82 -1.69
C PHE A 414 27.49 0.25 -2.49
N SER A 415 27.39 1.46 -1.94
CA SER A 415 26.71 2.58 -2.54
C SER A 415 27.65 3.80 -2.67
N LEU A 416 27.34 4.71 -3.56
CA LEU A 416 27.92 6.05 -3.56
C LEU A 416 27.19 6.89 -2.50
N VAL A 417 27.84 7.13 -1.38
CA VAL A 417 27.26 7.82 -0.21
C VAL A 417 27.71 9.27 -0.16
N TYR A 418 26.77 10.16 0.14
CA TYR A 418 27.01 11.61 0.26
C TYR A 418 26.34 12.15 1.53
N ASP A 419 27.13 12.77 2.42
CA ASP A 419 26.66 13.30 3.69
C ASP A 419 26.70 14.84 3.71
N SER A 420 25.68 15.47 4.27
CA SER A 420 25.72 16.90 4.56
C SER A 420 26.74 17.22 5.68
N ALA A 421 27.10 18.48 5.86
CA ALA A 421 27.66 18.94 7.12
C ALA A 421 26.65 18.70 8.26
N PRO A 422 27.10 18.61 9.54
CA PRO A 422 26.17 18.57 10.65
C PRO A 422 25.22 19.76 10.61
N LEU A 423 23.92 19.48 10.78
CA LEU A 423 22.87 20.49 10.70
C LEU A 423 22.99 21.50 11.85
N GLU A 424 22.88 22.79 11.55
CA GLU A 424 22.94 23.88 12.54
C GLU A 424 21.64 24.02 13.33
N SER A 425 20.51 23.58 12.78
CA SER A 425 19.19 23.56 13.38
C SER A 425 18.43 22.32 12.89
N ASP A 426 17.29 22.01 13.49
CA ASP A 426 16.40 20.98 13.01
C ASP A 426 15.91 21.30 11.60
N VAL A 427 15.80 20.26 10.76
CA VAL A 427 15.33 20.37 9.36
C VAL A 427 14.19 19.39 9.17
N ALA A 428 13.01 19.90 8.86
CA ALA A 428 11.83 19.09 8.57
C ALA A 428 11.58 18.99 7.06
N ILE A 429 11.32 17.79 6.59
CA ILE A 429 10.87 17.51 5.22
C ILE A 429 9.47 16.94 5.23
N LEU A 430 8.69 17.28 4.20
CA LEU A 430 7.34 16.73 3.98
C LEU A 430 7.05 16.70 2.48
N GLY A 431 6.95 15.51 1.92
CA GLY A 431 6.70 15.31 0.50
C GLY A 431 7.55 14.20 -0.11
N ARG A 432 7.75 14.25 -1.41
CA ARG A 432 8.56 13.29 -2.16
C ARG A 432 9.91 13.92 -2.51
N PRO A 433 11.04 13.51 -1.86
CA PRO A 433 12.37 13.91 -2.26
C PRO A 433 12.67 13.43 -3.70
N ARG A 434 13.57 14.12 -4.41
CA ARG A 434 13.93 13.74 -5.78
C ARG A 434 15.44 13.68 -5.94
N ALA A 435 15.95 12.59 -6.53
CA ALA A 435 17.33 12.50 -6.97
C ALA A 435 17.39 12.71 -8.49
N LEU A 436 18.04 13.79 -8.88
CA LEU A 436 18.24 14.18 -10.28
C LEU A 436 19.68 13.85 -10.66
N LEU A 437 19.87 12.72 -11.32
CA LEU A 437 21.18 12.14 -11.59
C LEU A 437 21.59 12.36 -13.05
N GLN A 438 22.88 12.53 -13.27
CA GLN A 438 23.51 12.42 -14.57
C GLN A 438 24.30 11.11 -14.55
N ALA A 439 23.76 10.05 -15.13
CA ALA A 439 24.22 8.70 -14.90
C ALA A 439 24.56 7.96 -16.21
N SER A 440 25.52 7.09 -16.15
CA SER A 440 25.88 6.18 -17.24
C SER A 440 26.21 4.79 -16.74
N ALA A 441 26.09 3.80 -17.63
CA ALA A 441 26.46 2.41 -17.35
C ALA A 441 27.29 1.86 -18.50
N THR A 442 28.11 0.84 -18.21
CA THR A 442 28.87 0.11 -19.26
C THR A 442 28.04 -1.00 -19.89
N ALA A 443 26.77 -1.16 -19.48
CA ALA A 443 25.84 -2.17 -20.00
C ALA A 443 24.60 -1.51 -20.65
N PRO A 444 23.82 -2.23 -21.45
CA PRO A 444 22.61 -1.69 -22.11
C PRO A 444 21.42 -1.57 -21.14
N LEU A 445 21.46 -2.23 -19.99
CA LEU A 445 20.43 -2.19 -18.97
C LEU A 445 21.08 -1.96 -17.60
N ALA A 446 20.52 -1.06 -16.80
CA ALA A 446 21.01 -0.76 -15.45
C ALA A 446 19.92 -0.07 -14.63
N ASP A 447 19.92 -0.36 -13.34
CA ASP A 447 19.05 0.29 -12.35
C ASP A 447 19.83 1.28 -11.52
N TRP A 448 19.16 2.33 -11.05
CA TRP A 448 19.66 3.25 -10.05
C TRP A 448 18.65 3.41 -8.93
N ILE A 449 19.14 3.27 -7.71
CA ILE A 449 18.34 3.37 -6.50
C ILE A 449 18.89 4.53 -5.66
N ALA A 450 18.01 5.45 -5.28
CA ALA A 450 18.34 6.55 -4.38
C ALA A 450 17.68 6.33 -3.03
N ARG A 451 18.45 6.36 -1.94
CA ARG A 451 17.98 6.23 -0.56
C ARG A 451 18.34 7.46 0.23
N LEU A 452 17.41 7.96 1.03
CA LEU A 452 17.57 9.07 1.95
C LEU A 452 17.62 8.54 3.38
N SER A 453 18.62 8.94 4.14
CA SER A 453 18.81 8.52 5.53
C SER A 453 19.21 9.68 6.43
N ASP A 454 18.96 9.50 7.73
CA ASP A 454 19.43 10.37 8.81
C ASP A 454 20.66 9.73 9.48
N VAL A 455 21.73 10.50 9.63
CA VAL A 455 22.94 10.05 10.31
C VAL A 455 23.09 10.81 11.62
N ALA A 456 22.93 10.11 12.73
CA ALA A 456 23.12 10.64 14.08
C ALA A 456 24.61 10.98 14.36
N PRO A 457 24.90 11.81 15.37
CA PRO A 457 26.28 12.21 15.72
C PRO A 457 27.20 11.04 16.12
N ASP A 458 26.64 9.93 16.57
CA ASP A 458 27.37 8.72 16.93
C ASP A 458 27.63 7.79 15.70
N GLY A 459 27.10 8.14 14.53
CA GLY A 459 27.23 7.38 13.31
C GLY A 459 26.12 6.36 13.06
N THR A 460 25.08 6.32 13.92
CA THR A 460 23.86 5.54 13.67
C THR A 460 23.14 6.07 12.43
N VAL A 461 22.69 5.18 11.55
CA VAL A 461 22.02 5.52 10.29
C VAL A 461 20.61 4.97 10.30
N THR A 462 19.61 5.84 10.09
CA THR A 462 18.21 5.46 9.93
C THR A 462 17.75 5.80 8.51
N GLN A 463 17.33 4.80 7.75
CA GLN A 463 16.72 5.01 6.42
C GLN A 463 15.34 5.64 6.56
N ILE A 464 15.04 6.64 5.73
CA ILE A 464 13.79 7.41 5.77
C ILE A 464 12.87 7.01 4.62
N THR A 465 13.42 6.99 3.41
CA THR A 465 12.71 6.67 2.17
C THR A 465 13.71 6.39 1.05
N GLY A 466 13.22 5.88 -0.05
CA GLY A 466 14.00 5.68 -1.26
C GLY A 466 13.09 5.50 -2.46
N ALA A 467 13.67 5.25 -3.61
CA ALA A 467 13.03 4.74 -4.83
C ALA A 467 14.09 4.28 -5.82
N GLY A 468 13.66 3.43 -6.76
CA GLY A 468 14.47 2.96 -7.88
C GLY A 468 14.04 3.56 -9.21
N ILE A 469 14.84 3.34 -10.22
CA ILE A 469 14.49 3.50 -11.62
C ILE A 469 15.26 2.49 -12.47
N ASN A 470 14.54 1.75 -13.29
CA ASN A 470 15.14 1.07 -14.44
C ASN A 470 15.41 2.11 -15.52
N ALA A 471 16.67 2.37 -15.81
CA ALA A 471 17.03 3.45 -16.74
C ALA A 471 16.60 3.19 -18.19
N ALA A 472 16.23 1.97 -18.56
CA ALA A 472 15.60 1.73 -19.85
C ALA A 472 14.21 2.41 -19.92
N GLN A 473 13.56 2.61 -18.78
CA GLN A 473 12.24 3.26 -18.64
C GLN A 473 12.33 4.80 -18.45
N ARG A 474 13.52 5.39 -18.47
CA ARG A 474 13.78 6.84 -18.21
C ARG A 474 12.88 7.83 -18.97
N ASP A 475 12.48 7.46 -20.19
CA ASP A 475 11.65 8.29 -21.04
C ASP A 475 10.18 7.78 -21.07
N SER A 476 9.98 6.48 -20.88
CA SER A 476 8.66 5.82 -20.94
C SER A 476 8.74 4.42 -20.33
N MET A 477 7.82 4.09 -19.42
CA MET A 477 7.65 2.74 -18.88
C MET A 477 6.91 1.81 -19.85
N SER A 478 6.18 2.36 -20.83
CA SER A 478 5.48 1.59 -21.86
C SER A 478 6.30 1.35 -23.13
N GLU A 479 7.39 2.10 -23.31
CA GLU A 479 8.30 1.98 -24.45
C GLU A 479 9.76 2.09 -23.94
N PRO A 480 10.24 1.14 -23.13
CA PRO A 480 11.60 1.18 -22.61
C PRO A 480 12.62 1.10 -23.74
N ARG A 481 13.81 1.63 -23.52
CA ARG A 481 14.90 1.67 -24.51
C ARG A 481 16.22 1.41 -23.86
N ASP A 482 17.01 0.53 -24.45
CA ASP A 482 18.38 0.25 -24.04
C ASP A 482 19.19 1.52 -23.82
N LEU A 483 20.13 1.44 -22.90
CA LEU A 483 21.21 2.42 -22.76
C LEU A 483 22.27 2.21 -23.83
N GLU A 484 22.86 3.27 -24.34
CA GLU A 484 24.13 3.21 -25.07
C GLU A 484 25.26 3.15 -24.01
N PRO A 485 26.06 2.06 -23.97
CA PRO A 485 27.13 1.93 -22.98
C PRO A 485 28.06 3.14 -22.92
N GLY A 486 28.25 3.70 -21.72
CA GLY A 486 29.09 4.88 -21.48
C GLY A 486 28.44 6.22 -21.78
N LYS A 487 27.26 6.27 -22.35
CA LYS A 487 26.53 7.52 -22.58
C LYS A 487 25.84 7.96 -21.29
N VAL A 488 25.95 9.25 -21.00
CA VAL A 488 25.32 9.89 -19.85
C VAL A 488 23.86 10.20 -20.18
N TYR A 489 22.95 9.82 -19.26
CA TYR A 489 21.54 10.11 -19.31
C TYR A 489 21.07 10.86 -18.07
N PRO A 490 20.17 11.83 -18.20
CA PRO A 490 19.47 12.39 -17.06
C PRO A 490 18.46 11.36 -16.52
N LEU A 491 18.52 11.08 -15.24
CA LEU A 491 17.57 10.27 -14.51
C LEU A 491 16.88 11.09 -13.43
N ASP A 492 15.59 10.90 -13.26
CA ASP A 492 14.75 11.59 -12.30
C ASP A 492 14.07 10.56 -11.41
N ILE A 493 14.58 10.38 -10.20
CA ILE A 493 14.08 9.41 -9.23
C ILE A 493 13.26 10.18 -8.18
N ALA A 494 11.94 10.08 -8.27
CA ALA A 494 11.03 10.59 -7.25
C ALA A 494 10.94 9.56 -6.13
N MET A 495 11.58 9.82 -4.99
CA MET A 495 11.47 8.94 -3.82
C MET A 495 10.03 8.96 -3.27
N HIS A 496 9.67 7.92 -2.54
CA HIS A 496 8.35 7.78 -1.97
C HIS A 496 8.03 8.85 -0.93
N LEU A 497 6.74 9.15 -0.76
CA LEU A 497 6.23 10.10 0.22
C LEU A 497 6.83 9.85 1.60
N THR A 498 7.35 10.90 2.20
CA THR A 498 7.85 10.84 3.57
C THR A 498 7.60 12.14 4.33
N SER A 499 7.70 12.04 5.62
CA SER A 499 7.80 13.15 6.57
C SER A 499 8.90 12.81 7.57
N TRP A 500 9.79 13.74 7.84
CA TRP A 500 10.89 13.50 8.78
C TRP A 500 11.45 14.80 9.34
N VAL A 501 11.84 14.76 10.61
CA VAL A 501 12.56 15.85 11.25
C VAL A 501 13.99 15.39 11.56
N PHE A 502 14.95 15.91 10.82
CA PHE A 502 16.38 15.74 11.10
C PHE A 502 16.78 16.64 12.27
N PRO A 503 17.26 16.11 13.41
CA PRO A 503 17.68 16.93 14.52
C PRO A 503 18.95 17.72 14.23
N LYS A 504 19.13 18.83 14.95
CA LYS A 504 20.39 19.58 14.97
C LYS A 504 21.57 18.66 15.31
N GLY A 505 22.67 18.79 14.58
CA GLY A 505 23.88 18.00 14.74
C GLY A 505 23.89 16.69 13.95
N HIS A 506 22.73 16.23 13.46
CA HIS A 506 22.62 15.11 12.53
C HIS A 506 23.06 15.51 11.13
N ARG A 507 23.15 14.54 10.23
CA ARG A 507 23.47 14.75 8.81
C ARG A 507 22.40 14.13 7.93
N ILE A 508 22.12 14.80 6.83
CA ILE A 508 21.33 14.23 5.73
C ILE A 508 22.27 13.36 4.91
N ARG A 509 21.93 12.10 4.71
CA ARG A 509 22.65 11.17 3.84
C ARG A 509 21.81 10.81 2.64
N VAL A 510 22.47 10.82 1.46
CA VAL A 510 21.94 10.22 0.23
C VAL A 510 22.90 9.11 -0.19
N ALA A 511 22.36 7.91 -0.42
CA ALA A 511 23.08 6.77 -0.92
C ALA A 511 22.51 6.39 -2.30
N ILE A 512 23.38 6.28 -3.31
CA ILE A 512 23.02 5.88 -4.67
C ILE A 512 23.64 4.49 -4.92
N SER A 513 22.80 3.52 -5.15
CA SER A 513 23.21 2.13 -5.50
C SER A 513 22.70 1.75 -6.90
N ASN A 514 23.15 0.61 -7.38
CA ASN A 514 22.76 0.03 -8.68
C ASN A 514 22.17 -1.39 -8.54
N ALA A 515 21.80 -1.76 -7.31
CA ALA A 515 21.08 -2.97 -6.95
C ALA A 515 20.30 -2.72 -5.65
N LEU A 516 19.19 -3.42 -5.46
CA LEU A 516 18.42 -3.48 -4.21
C LEU A 516 17.71 -4.84 -4.12
N TRP A 517 18.50 -5.88 -4.09
CA TRP A 517 18.06 -7.27 -4.07
C TRP A 517 17.76 -7.75 -2.63
N PRO A 518 16.75 -8.59 -2.37
CA PRO A 518 15.83 -9.21 -3.34
C PRO A 518 14.60 -8.37 -3.69
N MET A 519 14.41 -7.15 -3.12
CA MET A 519 13.28 -6.29 -3.44
C MET A 519 13.12 -6.06 -4.95
N MET A 520 14.23 -5.90 -5.66
CA MET A 520 14.26 -5.71 -7.12
C MET A 520 15.12 -6.81 -7.74
N LEU A 521 14.59 -7.49 -8.76
CA LEU A 521 15.37 -8.50 -9.47
C LEU A 521 16.58 -7.87 -10.14
N PRO A 522 17.74 -8.57 -10.15
CA PRO A 522 18.99 -8.01 -10.66
C PRO A 522 18.97 -7.91 -12.18
N THR A 523 19.57 -6.85 -12.72
CA THR A 523 19.87 -6.75 -14.16
C THR A 523 20.90 -7.80 -14.54
N PRO A 524 20.82 -8.40 -15.75
CA PRO A 524 21.61 -9.57 -16.12
C PRO A 524 23.03 -9.26 -16.63
N TYR A 525 23.56 -8.06 -16.39
CA TYR A 525 24.82 -7.62 -16.97
C TYR A 525 25.84 -7.25 -15.89
N ALA A 526 27.03 -7.83 -15.96
CA ALA A 526 28.17 -7.30 -15.21
C ALA A 526 28.52 -5.91 -15.75
N MET A 527 28.60 -4.90 -14.86
CA MET A 527 28.78 -3.52 -15.27
C MET A 527 29.46 -2.66 -14.21
N THR A 528 29.83 -1.46 -14.64
CA THR A 528 30.14 -0.31 -13.78
C THR A 528 29.14 0.80 -14.12
N THR A 529 28.50 1.36 -13.11
CA THR A 529 27.70 2.58 -13.24
C THR A 529 28.52 3.78 -12.83
N ALA A 530 28.18 4.96 -13.37
CA ALA A 530 28.87 6.20 -13.04
C ALA A 530 27.88 7.36 -12.87
N LEU A 531 28.24 8.28 -11.98
CA LEU A 531 27.55 9.56 -11.79
C LEU A 531 28.46 10.70 -12.20
N GLU A 532 27.96 11.60 -13.04
CA GLU A 532 28.62 12.86 -13.35
C GLU A 532 28.26 13.90 -12.30
N LEU A 533 29.27 14.51 -11.73
CA LEU A 533 29.17 15.58 -10.72
C LEU A 533 29.54 16.93 -11.34
N GLY A 534 28.91 17.99 -10.86
CA GLY A 534 29.24 19.36 -11.26
C GLY A 534 28.70 19.79 -12.62
N GLY A 535 29.09 20.98 -13.07
CA GLY A 535 28.52 21.60 -14.25
C GLY A 535 27.06 22.04 -14.08
N ASN A 536 26.44 22.54 -15.15
CA ASN A 536 25.09 23.11 -15.11
C ASN A 536 23.98 22.02 -14.86
N ALA A 537 24.31 20.77 -15.05
CA ALA A 537 23.38 19.63 -14.91
C ALA A 537 23.93 18.53 -14.00
N GLY A 538 24.86 18.83 -13.09
CA GLY A 538 25.43 17.83 -12.17
C GLY A 538 24.39 17.13 -11.29
N SER A 539 24.73 15.90 -10.88
CA SER A 539 23.88 15.08 -10.02
C SER A 539 23.59 15.80 -8.70
N ARG A 540 22.33 15.80 -8.30
CA ARG A 540 21.81 16.54 -7.13
C ARG A 540 20.58 15.88 -6.54
N VAL A 541 20.24 16.28 -5.33
CA VAL A 541 19.00 15.88 -4.64
C VAL A 541 18.19 17.13 -4.27
N GLU A 542 16.90 17.07 -4.44
CA GLU A 542 15.95 18.10 -4.07
C GLU A 542 15.09 17.60 -2.92
N LEU A 543 15.08 18.34 -1.80
CA LEU A 543 14.31 18.02 -0.60
C LEU A 543 13.18 19.03 -0.40
N PRO A 544 11.93 18.56 -0.13
CA PRO A 544 10.77 19.40 0.16
C PRO A 544 10.81 19.86 1.62
N ILE A 545 11.59 20.90 1.93
CA ILE A 545 11.74 21.42 3.29
C ILE A 545 10.49 22.22 3.68
N VAL A 546 9.98 21.95 4.88
CA VAL A 546 8.87 22.66 5.51
C VAL A 546 9.31 23.28 6.83
N PRO A 547 8.58 24.26 7.42
CA PRO A 547 8.80 24.67 8.79
C PRO A 547 8.69 23.46 9.74
N GLU A 548 9.57 23.38 10.73
CA GLU A 548 9.61 22.31 11.73
C GLU A 548 8.24 22.08 12.36
N ARG A 549 7.56 23.14 12.73
CA ARG A 549 6.20 23.08 13.27
C ARG A 549 5.17 23.52 12.25
N GLY A 550 4.19 22.63 12.03
CA GLY A 550 2.99 22.94 11.26
C GLY A 550 1.83 23.37 12.15
N ASP A 551 0.67 23.55 11.55
CA ASP A 551 -0.57 23.71 12.30
C ASP A 551 -0.91 22.39 13.01
N PRO A 552 -1.31 22.41 14.29
CA PRO A 552 -1.64 21.19 15.02
C PRO A 552 -2.83 20.49 14.38
N ALA A 553 -2.74 19.17 14.25
CA ALA A 553 -3.83 18.34 13.80
C ALA A 553 -4.90 18.17 14.89
N PRO A 554 -6.13 17.77 14.53
CA PRO A 554 -7.11 17.30 15.48
C PRO A 554 -6.57 16.09 16.28
N GLU A 555 -6.97 15.98 17.54
CA GLU A 555 -6.70 14.79 18.33
C GLU A 555 -7.50 13.60 17.77
N PHE A 556 -6.87 12.43 17.70
CA PHE A 556 -7.51 11.18 17.33
C PHE A 556 -7.87 10.38 18.59
N SER A 557 -9.03 9.74 18.57
CA SER A 557 -9.39 8.76 19.60
C SER A 557 -8.44 7.57 19.55
N LEU A 558 -8.10 7.03 20.71
CA LEU A 558 -7.39 5.75 20.80
C LEU A 558 -8.31 4.60 20.36
N PRO A 559 -7.74 3.49 19.87
CA PRO A 559 -8.50 2.31 19.48
C PRO A 559 -9.42 1.85 20.61
N GLN A 560 -10.68 1.58 20.27
CA GLN A 560 -11.69 1.13 21.22
C GLN A 560 -11.70 -0.40 21.28
N PRO A 561 -11.94 -1.00 22.46
CA PRO A 561 -12.18 -2.43 22.55
C PRO A 561 -13.32 -2.85 21.61
N VAL A 562 -13.11 -3.93 20.88
CA VAL A 562 -14.08 -4.49 19.95
C VAL A 562 -14.58 -5.82 20.47
N GLU A 563 -15.79 -6.20 20.03
CA GLU A 563 -16.30 -7.54 20.24
C GLU A 563 -15.67 -8.46 19.21
N GLU A 564 -14.91 -9.43 19.68
CA GLU A 564 -14.28 -10.43 18.83
C GLU A 564 -15.22 -11.60 18.55
N ARG A 565 -14.94 -12.30 17.49
CA ARG A 565 -15.59 -13.55 17.17
C ARG A 565 -14.98 -14.67 18.00
N THR A 566 -15.75 -15.22 18.96
CA THR A 566 -15.23 -16.22 19.91
C THR A 566 -15.17 -17.63 19.36
N ASP A 567 -15.85 -17.90 18.25
CA ASP A 567 -15.91 -19.21 17.59
C ASP A 567 -14.80 -19.41 16.54
N ILE A 568 -14.05 -18.36 16.20
CA ILE A 568 -12.87 -18.41 15.32
C ILE A 568 -11.69 -17.82 16.10
N GLN A 569 -10.56 -18.51 16.05
CA GLN A 569 -9.31 -18.05 16.65
C GLN A 569 -8.24 -18.00 15.55
N SER A 570 -7.52 -16.89 15.44
CA SER A 570 -6.37 -16.70 14.56
C SER A 570 -5.12 -16.58 15.43
N GLU A 571 -4.03 -17.21 15.02
CA GLU A 571 -2.71 -16.99 15.62
C GLU A 571 -2.01 -15.76 15.03
N GLY A 572 -2.54 -15.24 13.92
CA GLY A 572 -1.99 -14.11 13.18
C GLY A 572 -0.74 -14.46 12.38
N PHE A 573 -0.54 -13.73 11.28
CA PHE A 573 0.66 -13.86 10.46
C PHE A 573 1.68 -12.81 10.93
N PRO A 574 2.87 -13.20 11.42
CA PRO A 574 3.89 -12.25 11.80
C PRO A 574 4.51 -11.62 10.54
N TRP A 575 4.07 -10.43 10.17
CA TRP A 575 4.73 -9.63 9.14
C TRP A 575 5.81 -8.74 9.78
N PRO A 576 7.02 -8.63 9.21
CA PRO A 576 7.44 -9.12 7.89
C PRO A 576 7.91 -10.57 7.81
N GLY A 577 7.67 -11.43 8.80
CA GLY A 577 8.17 -12.80 8.85
C GLY A 577 9.63 -12.91 9.30
N ASP A 578 10.18 -14.12 9.24
CA ASP A 578 11.55 -14.39 9.65
C ASP A 578 12.49 -14.35 8.43
N TRP A 579 13.38 -13.37 8.40
CA TRP A 579 14.41 -13.21 7.39
C TRP A 579 15.76 -13.72 7.88
N THR A 580 16.45 -14.50 7.05
CA THR A 580 17.84 -14.89 7.29
C THR A 580 18.67 -14.75 6.03
N VAL A 581 19.93 -14.31 6.17
CA VAL A 581 20.85 -14.06 5.07
C VAL A 581 22.11 -14.88 5.24
N GLU A 582 22.46 -15.64 4.23
CA GLU A 582 23.71 -16.42 4.15
C GLU A 582 24.58 -15.86 3.02
N ARG A 583 25.83 -15.49 3.33
CA ARG A 583 26.79 -15.00 2.36
C ARG A 583 27.98 -15.95 2.25
N ASP A 584 28.16 -16.56 1.07
CA ASP A 584 29.32 -17.37 0.72
C ASP A 584 30.33 -16.52 -0.06
N GLU A 585 31.22 -15.86 0.66
CA GLU A 585 32.22 -14.97 0.07
C GLU A 585 33.19 -15.73 -0.87
N ALA A 586 33.45 -17.03 -0.61
CA ALA A 586 34.36 -17.82 -1.42
C ALA A 586 33.81 -18.11 -2.82
N HIS A 587 32.49 -18.24 -2.94
CA HIS A 587 31.78 -18.47 -4.20
C HIS A 587 31.02 -17.25 -4.70
N GLN A 588 31.09 -16.12 -3.98
CA GLN A 588 30.42 -14.85 -4.30
C GLN A 588 28.89 -15.04 -4.44
N LYS A 589 28.29 -15.80 -3.54
CA LYS A 589 26.84 -16.07 -3.52
C LYS A 589 26.18 -15.56 -2.26
N THR A 590 24.98 -15.06 -2.43
CA THR A 590 24.08 -14.68 -1.32
C THR A 590 22.81 -15.47 -1.43
N THR A 591 22.36 -16.03 -0.31
CA THR A 591 21.05 -16.68 -0.19
C THR A 591 20.27 -15.99 0.89
N VAL A 592 19.03 -15.63 0.57
CA VAL A 592 18.07 -15.04 1.51
C VAL A 592 16.91 -16.01 1.68
N HIS A 593 16.56 -16.29 2.92
CA HIS A 593 15.39 -17.09 3.27
C HIS A 593 14.39 -16.23 4.00
N TRP A 594 13.13 -16.37 3.63
CA TRP A 594 11.98 -15.81 4.33
C TRP A 594 11.02 -16.95 4.68
N LYS A 595 10.40 -16.88 5.87
CA LYS A 595 9.43 -17.86 6.34
C LYS A 595 8.28 -17.17 7.03
N GLY A 596 7.05 -17.59 6.67
CA GLY A 596 5.82 -17.21 7.33
C GLY A 596 5.06 -18.44 7.82
N LYS A 597 4.29 -18.27 8.88
CA LYS A 597 3.35 -19.28 9.40
C LYS A 597 2.14 -18.58 9.96
N ASP A 598 0.96 -19.10 9.64
CA ASP A 598 -0.32 -18.69 10.19
C ASP A 598 -1.12 -19.91 10.67
N GLY A 599 -2.15 -19.68 11.46
CA GLY A 599 -2.99 -20.74 11.98
C GLY A 599 -4.36 -20.25 12.43
N TYR A 600 -5.39 -21.06 12.16
CA TYR A 600 -6.77 -20.77 12.51
C TYR A 600 -7.46 -21.95 13.16
N LYS A 601 -8.36 -21.66 14.09
CA LYS A 601 -9.31 -22.63 14.66
C LYS A 601 -10.71 -22.20 14.36
N TYR A 602 -11.48 -23.10 13.75
CA TYR A 602 -12.87 -22.93 13.38
C TYR A 602 -13.76 -23.94 14.10
N PRO A 603 -15.09 -23.75 14.15
CA PRO A 603 -16.02 -24.75 14.69
C PRO A 603 -15.98 -26.11 13.98
N TRP A 604 -15.47 -26.14 12.75
CA TRP A 604 -15.43 -27.33 11.89
C TRP A 604 -14.03 -27.97 11.74
N GLY A 605 -12.97 -27.32 12.25
CA GLY A 605 -11.60 -27.83 12.15
C GLY A 605 -10.53 -26.78 12.36
N THR A 606 -9.32 -27.06 11.93
CA THR A 606 -8.19 -26.12 11.95
C THR A 606 -7.63 -25.93 10.55
N GLU A 607 -7.00 -24.79 10.34
CA GLU A 607 -6.16 -24.45 9.19
C GLU A 607 -4.77 -24.12 9.71
N ASP A 608 -3.74 -24.67 9.09
CA ASP A 608 -2.34 -24.34 9.32
C ASP A 608 -1.73 -23.98 7.98
N ASP A 609 -1.26 -22.76 7.85
CA ASP A 609 -0.61 -22.22 6.65
C ASP A 609 0.88 -22.06 6.88
N PHE A 610 1.67 -22.40 5.89
CA PHE A 610 3.12 -22.29 5.91
C PHE A 610 3.63 -21.79 4.57
N GLU A 611 4.56 -20.84 4.60
CA GLU A 611 5.19 -20.28 3.43
C GLU A 611 6.69 -20.14 3.62
N ASN A 612 7.44 -20.34 2.55
CA ASN A 612 8.90 -20.25 2.54
C ASN A 612 9.38 -19.73 1.19
N MET A 613 10.11 -18.63 1.20
CA MET A 613 10.79 -18.10 0.02
C MET A 613 12.30 -18.21 0.17
N THR A 614 12.96 -18.56 -0.90
CA THR A 614 14.42 -18.58 -0.98
C THR A 614 14.87 -17.84 -2.24
N TYR A 615 15.72 -16.85 -2.05
CA TYR A 615 16.34 -16.07 -3.12
C TYR A 615 17.83 -16.40 -3.15
N GLU A 616 18.34 -16.76 -4.32
CA GLU A 616 19.77 -17.04 -4.53
C GLU A 616 20.31 -16.13 -5.63
N GLY A 617 21.35 -15.39 -5.34
CA GLY A 617 22.05 -14.51 -6.30
C GLY A 617 23.55 -14.83 -6.35
N ASP A 618 24.18 -14.50 -7.49
CA ASP A 618 25.60 -14.77 -7.75
C ASP A 618 26.26 -13.47 -8.26
N ASP A 619 27.19 -12.93 -7.47
CA ASP A 619 27.88 -11.66 -7.79
C ASP A 619 28.86 -11.78 -8.96
N ALA A 620 29.32 -12.98 -9.26
CA ALA A 620 30.16 -13.25 -10.42
C ALA A 620 29.36 -13.46 -11.71
N HIS A 621 28.07 -13.84 -11.57
CA HIS A 621 27.15 -14.19 -12.64
C HIS A 621 25.79 -13.49 -12.46
N PRO A 622 25.73 -12.16 -12.65
CA PRO A 622 24.52 -11.38 -12.40
C PRO A 622 23.30 -11.81 -13.23
N GLU A 623 23.54 -12.52 -14.34
CA GLU A 623 22.48 -13.12 -15.15
C GLU A 623 21.76 -14.28 -14.46
N THR A 624 22.37 -14.88 -13.41
CA THR A 624 21.80 -16.02 -12.69
C THR A 624 21.18 -15.56 -11.38
N CYS A 625 19.87 -15.67 -11.31
CA CYS A 625 19.10 -15.48 -10.08
C CYS A 625 18.11 -16.63 -9.94
N THR A 626 17.90 -17.12 -8.74
CA THR A 626 16.90 -18.14 -8.44
C THR A 626 15.96 -17.62 -7.37
N VAL A 627 14.66 -17.68 -7.65
CA VAL A 627 13.59 -17.50 -6.65
C VAL A 627 12.84 -18.80 -6.53
N ARG A 628 12.79 -19.34 -5.32
CA ARG A 628 12.09 -20.58 -4.99
C ARG A 628 11.09 -20.30 -3.89
N GLY A 629 9.84 -20.69 -4.13
CA GLY A 629 8.75 -20.56 -3.16
C GLY A 629 8.08 -21.89 -2.89
N GLU A 630 7.77 -22.16 -1.63
CA GLU A 630 7.00 -23.31 -1.18
C GLU A 630 5.92 -22.83 -0.22
N ALA A 631 4.69 -23.23 -0.48
CA ALA A 631 3.58 -22.90 0.39
C ALA A 631 2.66 -24.11 0.59
N GLU A 632 2.10 -24.23 1.79
CA GLU A 632 1.19 -25.31 2.15
C GLU A 632 0.07 -24.80 3.05
N SER A 633 -1.18 -25.07 2.70
CA SER A 633 -2.36 -24.84 3.54
C SER A 633 -2.99 -26.19 3.90
N VAL A 634 -3.12 -26.48 5.19
CA VAL A 634 -3.60 -27.75 5.72
C VAL A 634 -4.88 -27.55 6.52
N PHE A 635 -6.01 -28.02 5.99
CA PHE A 635 -7.27 -28.09 6.73
C PHE A 635 -7.43 -29.45 7.40
N ALA A 636 -7.38 -29.50 8.73
CA ALA A 636 -7.76 -30.67 9.52
C ALA A 636 -9.24 -30.59 9.89
N LEU A 637 -10.08 -31.20 9.05
CA LEU A 637 -11.54 -31.22 9.19
C LEU A 637 -12.03 -32.49 9.87
N LYS A 638 -13.27 -32.47 10.35
CA LYS A 638 -13.87 -33.67 10.93
C LYS A 638 -13.95 -34.80 9.89
N GLY A 639 -13.12 -35.84 10.08
CA GLY A 639 -13.11 -37.04 9.26
C GLY A 639 -12.30 -36.96 7.95
N ARG A 640 -11.59 -35.89 7.72
CA ARG A 640 -10.67 -35.76 6.57
C ARG A 640 -9.64 -34.62 6.79
N THR A 641 -8.51 -34.77 6.14
CA THR A 641 -7.51 -33.69 6.01
C THR A 641 -7.40 -33.29 4.53
N LEU A 642 -7.43 -31.99 4.26
CA LEU A 642 -7.19 -31.46 2.92
C LEU A 642 -5.89 -30.67 2.96
N THR A 643 -5.08 -30.79 1.92
CA THR A 643 -3.82 -30.04 1.80
C THR A 643 -3.73 -29.44 0.41
N TRP A 644 -3.47 -28.15 0.34
CA TRP A 644 -3.15 -27.43 -0.89
C TRP A 644 -1.68 -27.02 -0.83
N ARG A 645 -0.92 -27.29 -1.90
CA ARG A 645 0.50 -26.93 -1.99
C ARG A 645 0.77 -26.15 -3.26
N GLY A 646 1.59 -25.13 -3.12
CA GLY A 646 2.20 -24.38 -4.20
C GLY A 646 3.72 -24.52 -4.19
N HIS A 647 4.32 -24.71 -5.35
CA HIS A 647 5.78 -24.73 -5.52
C HIS A 647 6.16 -23.85 -6.70
N LEU A 648 6.80 -22.72 -6.41
CA LEU A 648 7.33 -21.77 -7.38
C LEU A 648 8.82 -22.01 -7.59
N LEU A 649 9.26 -21.97 -8.83
CA LEU A 649 10.67 -21.87 -9.20
C LEU A 649 10.79 -20.90 -10.38
N VAL A 650 11.50 -19.81 -10.16
CA VAL A 650 11.95 -18.91 -11.22
C VAL A 650 13.46 -18.91 -11.23
N THR A 651 14.05 -19.25 -12.37
CA THR A 651 15.50 -19.11 -12.61
C THR A 651 15.72 -18.20 -13.79
N THR A 652 16.89 -17.57 -13.87
CA THR A 652 17.15 -16.60 -14.93
C THR A 652 18.45 -16.90 -15.67
N ASP A 653 18.53 -16.44 -16.89
CA ASP A 653 19.75 -16.19 -17.64
C ASP A 653 19.75 -14.76 -18.21
N GLN A 654 20.69 -14.43 -19.03
CA GLN A 654 20.79 -13.09 -19.63
C GLN A 654 19.57 -12.68 -20.48
N LYS A 655 18.78 -13.64 -20.96
CA LYS A 655 17.72 -13.41 -21.96
C LYS A 655 16.32 -13.80 -21.48
N ASN A 656 16.23 -14.68 -20.49
CA ASN A 656 14.97 -15.32 -20.13
C ASN A 656 14.79 -15.47 -18.64
N PHE A 657 13.52 -15.48 -18.23
CA PHE A 657 13.04 -16.09 -17.02
C PHE A 657 12.53 -17.49 -17.35
N TYR A 658 12.91 -18.48 -16.58
CA TYR A 658 12.40 -19.85 -16.64
C TYR A 658 11.48 -20.06 -15.47
N TYR A 659 10.18 -20.01 -15.75
CA TYR A 659 9.11 -20.09 -14.75
C TYR A 659 8.60 -21.52 -14.67
N THR A 660 8.47 -22.04 -13.45
CA THR A 660 7.78 -23.31 -13.15
C THR A 660 6.93 -23.11 -11.90
N TYR A 661 5.65 -23.42 -11.98
CA TYR A 661 4.74 -23.45 -10.84
C TYR A 661 4.02 -24.79 -10.81
N THR A 662 4.00 -25.45 -9.64
CA THR A 662 3.27 -26.72 -9.43
C THR A 662 2.29 -26.55 -8.30
N ARG A 663 1.03 -26.83 -8.60
CA ARG A 663 -0.08 -26.86 -7.65
C ARG A 663 -0.46 -28.31 -7.36
N GLU A 664 -0.64 -28.66 -6.08
CA GLU A 664 -1.03 -29.98 -5.62
C GLU A 664 -2.19 -29.88 -4.64
N LEU A 665 -3.16 -30.79 -4.78
CA LEU A 665 -4.25 -31.00 -3.83
C LEU A 665 -4.23 -32.42 -3.32
N LEU A 666 -4.21 -32.57 -1.98
CA LEU A 666 -4.22 -33.86 -1.33
C LEU A 666 -5.44 -34.01 -0.43
N LYS A 667 -5.90 -35.25 -0.28
CA LYS A 667 -6.88 -35.64 0.72
C LYS A 667 -6.34 -36.82 1.53
N ASP A 668 -6.32 -36.69 2.85
CA ASP A 668 -5.82 -37.70 3.78
C ASP A 668 -4.38 -38.18 3.37
N GLY A 669 -3.54 -37.22 2.95
CA GLY A 669 -2.17 -37.44 2.47
C GLY A 669 -2.06 -38.06 1.07
N LYS A 670 -3.18 -38.34 0.39
CA LYS A 670 -3.18 -38.89 -0.96
C LYS A 670 -3.41 -37.81 -2.00
N MET A 671 -2.56 -37.78 -3.02
CA MET A 671 -2.70 -36.86 -4.16
C MET A 671 -4.03 -37.06 -4.86
N LEU A 672 -4.83 -36.00 -4.95
CA LEU A 672 -6.06 -35.93 -5.72
C LEU A 672 -5.84 -35.26 -7.07
N LYS A 673 -5.18 -34.11 -7.06
CA LYS A 673 -4.91 -33.32 -8.27
C LYS A 673 -3.48 -32.78 -8.22
N LYS A 674 -2.87 -32.69 -9.39
CA LYS A 674 -1.58 -32.03 -9.59
C LYS A 674 -1.56 -31.35 -10.94
N LYS A 675 -1.07 -30.11 -10.99
CA LYS A 675 -0.89 -29.38 -12.24
C LYS A 675 0.41 -28.60 -12.19
N THR A 676 1.09 -28.55 -13.32
CA THR A 676 2.33 -27.80 -13.48
C THR A 676 2.21 -26.89 -14.68
N TRP A 677 2.60 -25.64 -14.52
CA TRP A 677 2.83 -24.66 -15.56
C TRP A 677 4.34 -24.47 -15.71
N GLN A 678 4.82 -24.48 -16.93
CA GLN A 678 6.22 -24.28 -17.23
C GLN A 678 6.35 -23.43 -18.48
N GLU A 679 7.05 -22.30 -18.38
CA GLU A 679 7.25 -21.39 -19.49
C GLU A 679 8.64 -20.77 -19.50
N THR A 680 9.12 -20.43 -20.68
CA THR A 680 10.29 -19.58 -20.89
C THR A 680 9.80 -18.22 -21.34
N ILE A 681 10.08 -17.19 -20.54
CA ILE A 681 9.59 -15.83 -20.72
C ILE A 681 10.80 -14.96 -21.08
N PRO A 682 10.86 -14.34 -22.26
CA PRO A 682 11.94 -13.42 -22.59
C PRO A 682 11.97 -12.24 -21.59
N ARG A 683 13.18 -11.84 -21.18
CA ARG A 683 13.37 -10.57 -20.48
C ARG A 683 13.10 -9.42 -21.43
N ASP A 684 12.28 -8.48 -21.01
CA ASP A 684 11.92 -7.29 -21.77
C ASP A 684 12.29 -6.04 -20.96
N HIS A 685 13.58 -5.76 -20.93
CA HIS A 685 14.21 -4.69 -20.14
C HIS A 685 14.06 -4.85 -18.60
N GLN A 686 13.96 -6.10 -18.12
CA GLN A 686 13.97 -6.42 -16.69
C GLN A 686 15.20 -7.26 -16.32
#